data_fb2ee0dc97a0b40f2cef34b79040455c
#
_entry.id   fb2ee0dc97a0b40f2cef34b79040455c
#
_cell.length_a   1.000
_cell.length_b   1.000
_cell.length_c   1.000
_cell.angle_alpha   90.00
_cell.angle_beta   90.00
_cell.angle_gamma   90.00
#
_symmetry.space_group_name_H-M   'P 1'
#
loop_
_entity.id
_entity.type
_entity.pdbx_description
1 polymer ?
#
loop_
_entity_poly.entity_id
_entity_poly.type
_entity_poly.pdbx_seq_one_letter_code
_entity_poly.pdbx_strand_id
1 'polypeptide(L)'
;MKNIIISALALFTLGACSTTSTPLDRSVRPAASKAKALQIGDHKEFTLENGMKVYVIENHKLPTVSFNLSYDIDPIVEGDKAGYTSMVGDLMEAGTKNRTKEALNEEVDFMGANMGVYSSGAYTSGLSKYNDKLMDILADVTLNPVFPEDELSKKVQEAITGLKSSSTNADAIMGNVKSLVLYGKGHPYGEFMTEAALKNITLEDCKAYYNTYFKPNNALLTIVGDITKEDAEKLANKYFGEWKKGTVPTHAYSKPTEPAKTQVYVVNKEGAVQSNIQISNLAEIKLGDKDYEAAQVFNQIFGSGFAGRLFQNLREDKEYTYGAYGGIRANKLIGNFSSSAKVRNEVTDSAIEQFLYEINKIRDEEVGAEELQNAKNYIAGTFAQSLESSRTIARFAANIDEYKLDKDYFKDYLKRIDGVTAADIKRVANTYMKPNNINIIVVGEASEIGEKLARFGELTYLDIEGNKVAAPKKAGAIEAGVTAETVIANYIKAVGGKSNIIAVKTMKGEYTTKMQGMDIVMTNYFAAPNKTKSEIKVVQMNMVVQEMIFDGKNSKMLAQGQNVPVPADKNKDTEVDSYMIPEMAYDKLNVKTKLAGSKMVNGSSAYEVETTYPSGKVKSVFYDVTSGLKVKESSVEKSPQGEVNIVQEYSDYKKVNNVMIPHTMKGSQGPQKMDFKLEKVEINKTLSDDLFKI
;
A
#
# COMPACT_ATOMS: atom_id res chain seq x y z
N MET A 1 -31.99 66.11 -40.20
CA MET A 1 -30.76 66.05 -39.39
C MET A 1 -30.69 64.87 -38.42
N LYS A 2 -31.74 64.15 -38.06
CA LYS A 2 -31.68 63.00 -37.13
C LYS A 2 -31.16 61.68 -37.79
N ASN A 3 -31.29 61.56 -39.15
CA ASN A 3 -30.87 60.33 -39.85
C ASN A 3 -29.40 60.30 -40.28
N ILE A 4 -28.67 61.43 -40.21
CA ILE A 4 -27.27 61.52 -40.59
C ILE A 4 -26.37 61.19 -39.36
N ILE A 5 -26.85 61.44 -38.15
CA ILE A 5 -26.14 61.18 -36.90
C ILE A 5 -26.12 59.69 -36.58
N ILE A 6 -27.18 58.92 -36.93
CA ILE A 6 -27.24 57.49 -36.71
C ILE A 6 -26.33 56.71 -37.68
N SER A 7 -26.17 57.18 -38.89
CA SER A 7 -25.24 56.57 -39.89
C SER A 7 -23.77 56.82 -39.55
N ALA A 8 -23.41 57.95 -38.90
CA ALA A 8 -22.03 58.21 -38.48
C ALA A 8 -21.61 57.42 -37.22
N LEU A 9 -22.59 57.11 -36.33
CA LEU A 9 -22.29 56.24 -35.13
C LEU A 9 -22.13 54.77 -35.50
N ALA A 10 -22.82 54.28 -36.55
CA ALA A 10 -22.73 52.91 -37.03
C ALA A 10 -21.42 52.60 -37.79
N LEU A 11 -20.79 53.64 -38.36
CA LEU A 11 -19.46 53.47 -39.04
C LEU A 11 -18.26 53.52 -38.07
N PHE A 12 -18.45 54.06 -36.86
CA PHE A 12 -17.35 54.08 -35.85
C PHE A 12 -17.26 52.79 -35.01
N THR A 13 -18.34 51.97 -34.99
CA THR A 13 -18.35 50.69 -34.26
C THR A 13 -17.83 49.50 -35.06
N LEU A 14 -17.64 49.65 -36.38
CA LEU A 14 -17.10 48.58 -37.23
C LEU A 14 -15.57 48.65 -37.48
N GLY A 15 -14.92 49.72 -36.95
CA GLY A 15 -13.46 49.91 -37.10
C GLY A 15 -12.61 49.37 -35.92
N ALA A 16 -13.23 48.80 -34.90
CA ALA A 16 -12.51 48.42 -33.68
C ALA A 16 -12.26 46.92 -33.53
N CYS A 17 -12.52 46.10 -34.52
CA CYS A 17 -12.24 44.65 -34.51
C CYS A 17 -11.60 44.14 -35.80
N SER A 18 -10.43 44.67 -36.13
CA SER A 18 -9.54 44.00 -37.09
C SER A 18 -8.09 44.02 -36.52
N THR A 19 -7.93 43.40 -35.35
CA THR A 19 -6.63 42.78 -35.10
C THR A 19 -6.65 41.50 -35.91
N THR A 20 -5.95 41.53 -37.03
CA THR A 20 -5.57 40.34 -37.80
C THR A 20 -4.68 39.47 -36.86
N SER A 21 -5.32 38.71 -35.99
CA SER A 21 -4.65 37.59 -35.38
C SER A 21 -4.45 36.56 -36.50
N THR A 22 -3.23 36.47 -36.99
CA THR A 22 -2.81 35.31 -37.77
C THR A 22 -3.33 34.05 -37.09
N PRO A 23 -4.09 33.17 -37.80
CA PRO A 23 -4.56 31.95 -37.16
C PRO A 23 -3.36 31.22 -36.54
N LEU A 24 -3.48 30.94 -35.25
CA LEU A 24 -2.42 30.23 -34.55
C LEU A 24 -2.25 28.88 -35.24
N ASP A 25 -1.09 28.68 -35.85
CA ASP A 25 -0.74 27.36 -36.38
C ASP A 25 -0.49 26.41 -35.24
N ARG A 26 -1.48 25.57 -34.95
CA ARG A 26 -1.42 24.59 -33.88
C ARG A 26 -0.49 23.41 -34.16
N SER A 27 0.05 23.29 -35.37
CA SER A 27 1.06 22.29 -35.71
C SER A 27 2.45 22.71 -35.22
N VAL A 28 2.67 24.01 -35.03
CA VAL A 28 3.93 24.55 -34.52
C VAL A 28 3.81 24.77 -33.00
N ARG A 29 4.63 24.07 -32.23
CA ARG A 29 4.71 24.31 -30.77
C ARG A 29 5.17 25.75 -30.50
N PRO A 30 4.55 26.47 -29.57
CA PRO A 30 5.05 27.79 -29.18
C PRO A 30 6.52 27.70 -28.77
N ALA A 31 7.33 28.67 -29.19
CA ALA A 31 8.70 28.78 -28.73
C ALA A 31 8.73 28.89 -27.21
N ALA A 32 9.64 28.16 -26.55
CA ALA A 32 9.81 28.23 -25.12
C ALA A 32 10.07 29.69 -24.70
N SER A 33 9.21 30.23 -23.85
CA SER A 33 9.47 31.52 -23.22
C SER A 33 10.71 31.42 -22.31
N LYS A 34 11.48 32.51 -22.19
CA LYS A 34 12.54 32.56 -21.16
C LYS A 34 11.93 32.24 -19.80
N ALA A 35 12.51 31.28 -19.11
CA ALA A 35 12.10 30.96 -17.75
C ALA A 35 12.12 32.22 -16.90
N LYS A 36 11.00 32.57 -16.28
CA LYS A 36 10.97 33.65 -15.28
C LYS A 36 11.85 33.21 -14.11
N ALA A 37 12.70 34.12 -13.61
CA ALA A 37 13.44 33.86 -12.39
C ALA A 37 12.45 33.48 -11.29
N LEU A 38 12.59 32.29 -10.74
CA LEU A 38 11.77 31.83 -9.63
C LEU A 38 12.16 32.62 -8.38
N GLN A 39 11.20 33.34 -7.82
CA GLN A 39 11.38 34.00 -6.53
C GLN A 39 10.99 32.99 -5.44
N ILE A 40 11.97 32.29 -4.90
CA ILE A 40 11.81 31.64 -3.59
C ILE A 40 11.87 32.77 -2.58
N GLY A 41 10.79 32.98 -1.83
CA GLY A 41 10.74 34.05 -0.83
C GLY A 41 11.92 33.94 0.13
N ASP A 42 12.57 35.10 0.43
CA ASP A 42 13.64 35.12 1.42
C ASP A 42 13.05 34.75 2.78
N HIS A 43 13.63 33.75 3.43
CA HIS A 43 13.31 33.48 4.81
C HIS A 43 14.03 34.46 5.72
N LYS A 44 13.32 34.95 6.72
CA LYS A 44 13.88 35.71 7.83
C LYS A 44 14.19 34.75 8.96
N GLU A 45 15.31 34.90 9.63
CA GLU A 45 15.71 33.98 10.71
C GLU A 45 15.97 34.76 12.02
N PHE A 46 15.75 34.08 13.13
CA PHE A 46 16.19 34.47 14.46
C PHE A 46 16.32 33.22 15.36
N THR A 47 16.99 33.41 16.50
CA THR A 47 17.18 32.32 17.48
C THR A 47 16.74 32.83 18.84
N LEU A 48 15.91 32.05 19.53
CA LEU A 48 15.50 32.34 20.91
C LEU A 48 16.67 32.11 21.87
N GLU A 49 16.63 32.74 23.05
CA GLU A 49 17.67 32.60 24.08
C GLU A 49 17.90 31.14 24.50
N ASN A 50 16.88 30.30 24.40
CA ASN A 50 16.95 28.86 24.68
C ASN A 50 17.54 28.05 23.51
N GLY A 51 18.00 28.68 22.43
CA GLY A 51 18.66 28.04 21.31
C GLY A 51 17.75 27.52 20.21
N MET A 52 16.41 27.67 20.34
CA MET A 52 15.47 27.29 19.28
C MET A 52 15.64 28.21 18.08
N LYS A 53 15.86 27.65 16.90
CA LYS A 53 15.92 28.39 15.64
C LYS A 53 14.51 28.64 15.12
N VAL A 54 14.27 29.79 14.54
CA VAL A 54 12.99 30.14 13.94
C VAL A 54 13.21 30.71 12.55
N TYR A 55 12.55 30.13 11.56
CA TYR A 55 12.51 30.62 10.18
C TYR A 55 11.11 31.13 9.86
N VAL A 56 11.04 32.35 9.32
CA VAL A 56 9.78 33.02 8.95
C VAL A 56 9.77 33.29 7.45
N ILE A 57 8.77 32.78 6.76
CA ILE A 57 8.51 33.02 5.35
C ILE A 57 7.17 33.77 5.25
N GLU A 58 7.26 35.12 5.10
CA GLU A 58 6.07 35.97 4.98
C GLU A 58 5.39 35.76 3.63
N ASN A 59 4.09 35.43 3.64
CA ASN A 59 3.29 35.29 2.44
C ASN A 59 1.86 35.79 2.69
N HIS A 60 1.59 37.03 2.31
CA HIS A 60 0.33 37.74 2.55
C HIS A 60 -0.71 37.53 1.41
N LYS A 61 -0.50 36.58 0.50
CA LYS A 61 -1.43 36.31 -0.61
C LYS A 61 -2.75 35.68 -0.15
N LEU A 62 -2.69 34.87 0.87
CA LEU A 62 -3.85 34.21 1.48
C LEU A 62 -3.77 34.45 3.01
N PRO A 63 -4.92 34.62 3.69
CA PRO A 63 -4.98 34.82 5.14
C PRO A 63 -4.81 33.48 5.89
N THR A 64 -3.71 32.77 5.62
CA THR A 64 -3.39 31.47 6.23
C THR A 64 -1.98 31.47 6.79
N VAL A 65 -1.77 30.69 7.84
CA VAL A 65 -0.45 30.47 8.45
C VAL A 65 -0.24 29.00 8.74
N SER A 66 1.01 28.58 8.71
CA SER A 66 1.45 27.24 9.13
C SER A 66 2.64 27.40 10.07
N PHE A 67 2.57 26.75 11.22
CA PHE A 67 3.64 26.63 12.21
C PHE A 67 4.12 25.18 12.20
N ASN A 68 5.38 24.95 11.84
CA ASN A 68 5.98 23.62 11.74
C ASN A 68 7.18 23.54 12.67
N LEU A 69 7.07 22.75 13.70
CA LEU A 69 8.16 22.44 14.62
C LEU A 69 8.78 21.10 14.22
N SER A 70 10.08 21.08 13.98
CA SER A 70 10.83 19.87 13.65
C SER A 70 12.06 19.75 14.55
N TYR A 71 12.49 18.50 14.78
CA TYR A 71 13.68 18.20 15.58
C TYR A 71 14.72 17.55 14.70
N ASP A 72 15.99 17.96 14.86
CA ASP A 72 17.12 17.27 14.24
C ASP A 72 17.50 16.04 15.08
N ILE A 73 16.73 14.97 14.92
CA ILE A 73 16.95 13.69 15.59
C ILE A 73 17.57 12.73 14.59
N ASP A 74 18.75 12.24 14.94
CA ASP A 74 19.34 11.15 14.17
C ASP A 74 18.43 9.90 14.21
N PRO A 75 18.29 9.13 13.11
CA PRO A 75 17.56 7.87 13.14
C PRO A 75 18.04 6.97 14.28
N ILE A 76 17.13 6.25 14.93
CA ILE A 76 17.43 5.44 16.12
C ILE A 76 17.25 3.97 15.78
N VAL A 77 18.18 3.13 16.26
CA VAL A 77 17.98 1.68 16.25
C VAL A 77 17.07 1.33 17.42
N GLU A 78 15.86 0.88 17.12
CA GLU A 78 14.81 0.59 18.11
C GLU A 78 14.88 -0.87 18.63
N GLY A 79 15.51 -1.76 17.89
CA GLY A 79 15.77 -3.14 18.26
C GLY A 79 14.50 -3.96 18.52
N ASP A 80 14.45 -4.60 19.68
CA ASP A 80 13.34 -5.44 20.11
C ASP A 80 12.06 -4.65 20.50
N LYS A 81 12.08 -3.32 20.34
CA LYS A 81 10.95 -2.40 20.57
C LYS A 81 10.61 -1.58 19.31
N ALA A 82 10.94 -2.10 18.13
CA ALA A 82 10.68 -1.40 16.86
C ALA A 82 9.23 -0.93 16.75
N GLY A 83 9.06 0.38 16.54
CA GLY A 83 7.77 1.09 16.52
C GLY A 83 7.53 2.00 17.72
N TYR A 84 8.39 1.96 18.79
CA TYR A 84 8.12 2.80 19.96
C TYR A 84 8.22 4.29 19.66
N THR A 85 9.11 4.70 18.77
CA THR A 85 9.21 6.11 18.40
C THR A 85 7.94 6.62 17.74
N SER A 86 7.28 5.82 16.91
CA SER A 86 6.01 6.21 16.28
C SER A 86 4.88 6.40 17.31
N MET A 87 4.86 5.57 18.39
CA MET A 87 3.87 5.68 19.45
C MET A 87 3.98 7.01 20.23
N VAL A 88 5.16 7.64 20.25
CA VAL A 88 5.35 8.95 20.93
C VAL A 88 4.46 10.02 20.33
N GLY A 89 4.42 10.15 19.01
CA GLY A 89 3.54 11.11 18.33
C GLY A 89 2.07 10.86 18.64
N ASP A 90 1.63 9.61 18.52
CA ASP A 90 0.25 9.20 18.83
C ASP A 90 -0.16 9.52 20.28
N LEU A 91 0.76 9.28 21.23
CA LEU A 91 0.51 9.57 22.66
C LEU A 91 0.49 11.06 22.97
N MET A 92 1.28 11.88 22.26
CA MET A 92 1.25 13.33 22.41
C MET A 92 -0.06 13.94 21.89
N GLU A 93 -0.69 13.34 20.90
CA GLU A 93 -2.04 13.72 20.43
C GLU A 93 -3.17 13.26 21.36
N ALA A 94 -2.88 12.38 22.31
CA ALA A 94 -3.87 11.86 23.26
C ALA A 94 -4.31 12.87 24.33
N GLY A 95 -3.81 14.11 24.25
CA GLY A 95 -4.17 15.22 25.12
C GLY A 95 -2.95 15.82 25.84
N THR A 96 -3.22 16.93 26.51
CA THR A 96 -2.21 17.70 27.24
C THR A 96 -2.63 17.88 28.71
N LYS A 97 -1.76 18.48 29.50
CA LYS A 97 -2.13 18.88 30.88
C LYS A 97 -3.26 19.91 30.92
N ASN A 98 -3.46 20.64 29.82
CA ASN A 98 -4.40 21.76 29.73
C ASN A 98 -5.68 21.39 28.95
N ARG A 99 -5.63 20.35 28.10
CA ARG A 99 -6.70 19.96 27.18
C ARG A 99 -6.84 18.44 27.12
N THR A 100 -8.08 17.94 27.26
CA THR A 100 -8.34 16.55 26.87
C THR A 100 -8.22 16.38 25.35
N LYS A 101 -8.13 15.15 24.87
CA LYS A 101 -8.10 14.82 23.45
C LYS A 101 -9.31 15.39 22.71
N GLU A 102 -10.50 15.25 23.30
CA GLU A 102 -11.75 15.76 22.74
C GLU A 102 -11.75 17.28 22.64
N ALA A 103 -11.35 17.98 23.72
CA ALA A 103 -11.28 19.45 23.75
C ALA A 103 -10.26 19.96 22.70
N LEU A 104 -9.12 19.28 22.55
CA LEU A 104 -8.10 19.62 21.57
C LEU A 104 -8.66 19.49 20.14
N ASN A 105 -9.32 18.39 19.84
CA ASN A 105 -9.96 18.17 18.53
C ASN A 105 -11.07 19.18 18.26
N GLU A 106 -11.92 19.46 19.24
CA GLU A 106 -13.01 20.45 19.11
C GLU A 106 -12.48 21.86 18.83
N GLU A 107 -11.37 22.27 19.48
CA GLU A 107 -10.77 23.58 19.23
C GLU A 107 -10.16 23.66 17.81
N VAL A 108 -9.50 22.60 17.35
CA VAL A 108 -8.93 22.52 15.99
C VAL A 108 -10.03 22.53 14.94
N ASP A 109 -11.06 21.73 15.10
CA ASP A 109 -12.19 21.64 14.18
C ASP A 109 -12.99 22.95 14.12
N PHE A 110 -13.22 23.61 15.27
CA PHE A 110 -13.92 24.90 15.32
C PHE A 110 -13.20 25.99 14.51
N MET A 111 -11.87 25.95 14.47
CA MET A 111 -11.09 26.91 13.69
C MET A 111 -11.00 26.54 12.21
N GLY A 112 -11.42 25.33 11.80
CA GLY A 112 -11.15 24.77 10.49
C GLY A 112 -9.65 24.62 10.26
N ALA A 113 -8.92 24.29 11.31
CA ALA A 113 -7.47 24.18 11.32
C ALA A 113 -7.04 22.71 11.14
N ASN A 114 -5.74 22.51 10.92
CA ASN A 114 -5.12 21.20 10.92
C ASN A 114 -4.02 21.14 11.97
N MET A 115 -3.88 19.99 12.62
CA MET A 115 -2.83 19.71 13.56
C MET A 115 -2.30 18.29 13.30
N GLY A 116 -1.04 18.04 13.59
CA GLY A 116 -0.47 16.71 13.63
C GLY A 116 0.80 16.70 14.46
N VAL A 117 1.02 15.58 15.15
CA VAL A 117 2.19 15.37 16.01
C VAL A 117 2.90 14.08 15.57
N TYR A 118 4.22 14.13 15.50
CA TYR A 118 5.07 13.02 15.10
C TYR A 118 6.23 12.88 16.08
N SER A 119 6.91 11.76 16.03
CA SER A 119 8.15 11.55 16.81
C SER A 119 9.25 12.56 16.48
N SER A 120 9.21 13.20 15.32
CA SER A 120 10.22 14.17 14.84
C SER A 120 9.70 15.60 14.77
N GLY A 121 8.50 15.89 15.30
CA GLY A 121 7.95 17.23 15.27
C GLY A 121 6.44 17.32 15.43
N ALA A 122 5.92 18.53 15.25
CA ALA A 122 4.49 18.81 15.26
C ALA A 122 4.17 20.01 14.34
N TYR A 123 2.94 20.11 13.90
CA TYR A 123 2.50 21.27 13.13
C TYR A 123 1.07 21.67 13.46
N THR A 124 0.79 22.95 13.27
CA THR A 124 -0.57 23.49 13.19
C THR A 124 -0.68 24.42 11.99
N SER A 125 -1.84 24.46 11.34
CA SER A 125 -2.09 25.36 10.22
C SER A 125 -3.55 25.76 10.14
N GLY A 126 -3.83 27.00 9.73
CA GLY A 126 -5.18 27.52 9.64
C GLY A 126 -5.21 28.98 9.18
N LEU A 127 -6.33 29.64 9.44
CA LEU A 127 -6.49 31.07 9.12
C LEU A 127 -5.62 31.94 10.04
N SER A 128 -4.97 32.97 9.48
CA SER A 128 -4.07 33.88 10.22
C SER A 128 -4.72 34.62 11.38
N LYS A 129 -6.03 34.83 11.35
CA LYS A 129 -6.79 35.41 12.49
C LYS A 129 -6.68 34.57 13.78
N TYR A 130 -6.25 33.30 13.66
CA TYR A 130 -6.06 32.37 14.77
C TYR A 130 -4.58 32.12 15.11
N ASN A 131 -3.66 32.97 14.66
CA ASN A 131 -2.20 32.81 14.86
C ASN A 131 -1.82 32.49 16.31
N ASP A 132 -2.35 33.26 17.26
CA ASP A 132 -2.07 33.07 18.71
C ASP A 132 -2.56 31.70 19.18
N LYS A 133 -3.79 31.29 18.78
CA LYS A 133 -4.39 30.03 19.20
C LYS A 133 -3.72 28.81 18.57
N LEU A 134 -3.33 28.90 17.29
CA LEU A 134 -2.61 27.84 16.60
C LEU A 134 -1.22 27.59 17.23
N MET A 135 -0.52 28.69 17.61
CA MET A 135 0.76 28.60 18.29
C MET A 135 0.59 28.07 19.72
N ASP A 136 -0.47 28.48 20.43
CA ASP A 136 -0.82 27.96 21.76
C ASP A 136 -1.03 26.43 21.75
N ILE A 137 -1.80 25.94 20.77
CA ILE A 137 -2.03 24.49 20.60
C ILE A 137 -0.72 23.77 20.27
N LEU A 138 0.08 24.28 19.35
CA LEU A 138 1.37 23.69 18.99
C LEU A 138 2.29 23.59 20.20
N ALA A 139 2.37 24.66 20.99
CA ALA A 139 3.18 24.68 22.20
C ALA A 139 2.64 23.72 23.26
N ASP A 140 1.34 23.66 23.45
CA ASP A 140 0.72 22.81 24.47
C ASP A 140 0.93 21.33 24.18
N VAL A 141 0.70 20.87 22.94
CA VAL A 141 0.95 19.47 22.56
C VAL A 141 2.44 19.11 22.59
N THR A 142 3.31 20.11 22.43
CA THR A 142 4.77 19.93 22.44
C THR A 142 5.34 19.90 23.86
N LEU A 143 4.89 20.80 24.75
CA LEU A 143 5.49 21.05 26.06
C LEU A 143 4.78 20.33 27.22
N ASN A 144 3.50 20.05 27.05
CA ASN A 144 2.62 19.54 28.09
C ASN A 144 1.91 18.21 27.77
N PRO A 145 2.44 17.33 26.90
CA PRO A 145 1.72 16.10 26.58
C PRO A 145 1.50 15.26 27.84
N VAL A 146 0.38 14.58 27.89
CA VAL A 146 0.13 13.50 28.86
C VAL A 146 0.30 12.18 28.12
N PHE A 147 0.94 11.21 28.70
CA PHE A 147 1.15 9.89 28.10
C PHE A 147 0.24 8.87 28.80
N PRO A 148 -1.05 8.72 28.38
CA PRO A 148 -1.97 7.81 29.03
C PRO A 148 -1.62 6.36 28.70
N GLU A 149 -1.59 5.47 29.69
CA GLU A 149 -1.21 4.07 29.53
C GLU A 149 -2.28 3.26 28.76
N ASP A 150 -3.54 3.60 28.94
CA ASP A 150 -4.66 3.01 28.18
C ASP A 150 -4.59 3.36 26.70
N GLU A 151 -4.22 4.58 26.35
CA GLU A 151 -3.99 4.97 24.94
C GLU A 151 -2.78 4.23 24.33
N LEU A 152 -1.68 4.02 25.06
CA LEU A 152 -0.57 3.20 24.57
C LEU A 152 -1.05 1.77 24.28
N SER A 153 -1.77 1.16 25.20
CA SER A 153 -2.31 -0.21 25.04
C SER A 153 -3.21 -0.31 23.81
N LYS A 154 -4.06 0.69 23.59
CA LYS A 154 -4.94 0.79 22.44
C LYS A 154 -4.14 0.94 21.11
N LYS A 155 -3.15 1.84 21.10
CA LYS A 155 -2.31 2.07 19.91
C LYS A 155 -1.47 0.85 19.54
N VAL A 156 -0.91 0.15 20.52
CA VAL A 156 -0.22 -1.13 20.30
C VAL A 156 -1.17 -2.17 19.69
N GLN A 157 -2.40 -2.28 20.19
CA GLN A 157 -3.37 -3.22 19.63
C GLN A 157 -3.84 -2.84 18.22
N GLU A 158 -4.02 -1.54 17.93
CA GLU A 158 -4.30 -1.01 16.60
C GLU A 158 -3.15 -1.36 15.62
N ALA A 159 -1.90 -1.13 16.04
CA ALA A 159 -0.71 -1.45 15.25
C ALA A 159 -0.60 -2.96 14.98
N ILE A 160 -0.83 -3.83 15.97
CA ILE A 160 -0.83 -5.30 15.79
C ILE A 160 -1.91 -5.71 14.78
N THR A 161 -3.09 -5.11 14.86
CA THR A 161 -4.18 -5.38 13.92
C THR A 161 -3.80 -4.93 12.50
N GLY A 162 -3.17 -3.75 12.37
CA GLY A 162 -2.62 -3.26 11.13
C GLY A 162 -1.55 -4.18 10.53
N LEU A 163 -0.64 -4.70 11.36
CA LEU A 163 0.38 -5.67 10.95
C LEU A 163 -0.25 -6.96 10.41
N LYS A 164 -1.26 -7.50 11.09
CA LYS A 164 -1.98 -8.71 10.63
C LYS A 164 -2.66 -8.48 9.28
N SER A 165 -3.25 -7.33 9.07
CA SER A 165 -3.82 -6.96 7.78
C SER A 165 -2.75 -6.82 6.69
N SER A 166 -1.65 -6.13 6.99
CA SER A 166 -0.55 -5.89 6.05
C SER A 166 0.27 -7.13 5.74
N SER A 167 0.31 -8.15 6.63
CA SER A 167 1.04 -9.41 6.43
C SER A 167 0.59 -10.20 5.20
N THR A 168 -0.59 -9.92 4.66
CA THR A 168 -1.11 -10.51 3.42
C THR A 168 -0.95 -9.59 2.21
N ASN A 169 -0.41 -8.39 2.39
CA ASN A 169 -0.18 -7.42 1.32
C ASN A 169 1.24 -7.56 0.78
N ALA A 170 1.38 -7.89 -0.51
CA ALA A 170 2.69 -8.10 -1.13
C ALA A 170 3.56 -6.82 -1.13
N ASP A 171 2.98 -5.61 -1.16
CA ASP A 171 3.74 -4.36 -1.10
C ASP A 171 4.32 -4.13 0.29
N ALA A 172 3.56 -4.40 1.34
CA ALA A 172 4.01 -4.27 2.72
C ALA A 172 5.14 -5.28 3.02
N ILE A 173 4.95 -6.53 2.59
CA ILE A 173 5.99 -7.58 2.70
C ILE A 173 7.26 -7.13 1.97
N MET A 174 7.12 -6.66 0.71
CA MET A 174 8.25 -6.16 -0.07
C MET A 174 8.97 -5.00 0.63
N GLY A 175 8.24 -4.05 1.19
CA GLY A 175 8.81 -2.91 1.91
C GLY A 175 9.69 -3.35 3.09
N ASN A 176 9.19 -4.24 3.92
CA ASN A 176 9.91 -4.76 5.09
C ASN A 176 11.15 -5.57 4.68
N VAL A 177 10.97 -6.53 3.78
CA VAL A 177 12.08 -7.41 3.33
C VAL A 177 13.16 -6.62 2.60
N LYS A 178 12.77 -5.66 1.74
CA LYS A 178 13.72 -4.76 1.07
C LYS A 178 14.57 -3.99 2.08
N SER A 179 13.94 -3.38 3.08
CA SER A 179 14.63 -2.61 4.11
C SER A 179 15.63 -3.47 4.87
N LEU A 180 15.20 -4.66 5.29
CA LEU A 180 16.06 -5.61 5.97
C LEU A 180 17.24 -6.09 5.11
N VAL A 181 16.99 -6.45 3.84
CA VAL A 181 18.00 -6.94 2.91
C VAL A 181 19.04 -5.88 2.61
N LEU A 182 18.62 -4.61 2.42
CA LEU A 182 19.53 -3.52 2.10
C LEU A 182 20.34 -3.04 3.29
N TYR A 183 19.72 -2.91 4.45
CA TYR A 183 20.33 -2.21 5.58
C TYR A 183 20.70 -3.13 6.75
N GLY A 184 20.07 -4.31 6.86
CA GLY A 184 20.27 -5.24 7.99
C GLY A 184 19.55 -4.82 9.26
N LYS A 185 19.35 -5.79 10.17
CA LYS A 185 18.61 -5.60 11.44
C LYS A 185 19.25 -4.59 12.41
N GLY A 186 20.56 -4.33 12.29
CA GLY A 186 21.27 -3.40 13.18
C GLY A 186 21.37 -1.97 12.66
N HIS A 187 20.61 -1.63 11.63
CA HIS A 187 20.58 -0.29 11.05
C HIS A 187 19.15 0.28 11.12
N PRO A 188 18.96 1.56 11.48
CA PRO A 188 17.61 2.12 11.68
C PRO A 188 16.73 2.05 10.42
N TYR A 189 17.32 2.00 9.22
CA TYR A 189 16.56 1.84 7.98
C TYR A 189 16.22 0.37 7.66
N GLY A 190 16.79 -0.59 8.38
CA GLY A 190 16.53 -2.01 8.19
C GLY A 190 15.55 -2.62 9.17
N GLU A 191 15.12 -1.86 10.16
CA GLU A 191 14.15 -2.28 11.15
C GLU A 191 12.71 -2.07 10.66
N PHE A 192 11.81 -2.89 11.16
CA PHE A 192 10.36 -2.73 10.98
C PHE A 192 9.60 -3.33 12.16
N MET A 193 8.37 -2.88 12.35
CA MET A 193 7.52 -3.34 13.44
C MET A 193 7.17 -4.82 13.29
N THR A 194 7.26 -5.55 14.39
CA THR A 194 6.76 -6.92 14.54
C THR A 194 5.78 -7.00 15.70
N GLU A 195 4.90 -8.00 15.73
CA GLU A 195 3.99 -8.18 16.87
C GLU A 195 4.76 -8.37 18.19
N ALA A 196 5.91 -9.05 18.15
CA ALA A 196 6.77 -9.23 19.31
C ALA A 196 7.36 -7.90 19.80
N ALA A 197 7.91 -7.08 18.88
CA ALA A 197 8.48 -5.78 19.20
C ALA A 197 7.43 -4.82 19.78
N LEU A 198 6.24 -4.76 19.18
CA LEU A 198 5.15 -3.91 19.66
C LEU A 198 4.70 -4.27 21.09
N LYS A 199 4.69 -5.55 21.45
CA LYS A 199 4.35 -6.01 22.81
C LYS A 199 5.41 -5.67 23.85
N ASN A 200 6.63 -5.39 23.46
CA ASN A 200 7.73 -5.01 24.35
C ASN A 200 7.76 -3.51 24.65
N ILE A 201 6.99 -2.70 23.91
CA ILE A 201 6.96 -1.24 24.10
C ILE A 201 6.32 -0.89 25.44
N THR A 202 7.00 -0.05 26.21
CA THR A 202 6.51 0.47 27.49
C THR A 202 6.27 1.98 27.43
N LEU A 203 5.42 2.46 28.31
CA LEU A 203 5.18 3.90 28.44
C LEU A 203 6.46 4.67 28.83
N GLU A 204 7.35 4.02 29.57
CA GLU A 204 8.64 4.59 29.96
C GLU A 204 9.57 4.81 28.75
N ASP A 205 9.57 3.90 27.78
CA ASP A 205 10.32 4.06 26.54
C ASP A 205 9.88 5.32 25.78
N CYS A 206 8.56 5.51 25.65
CA CYS A 206 7.99 6.69 25.00
C CYS A 206 8.32 7.99 25.74
N LYS A 207 8.20 7.99 27.08
CA LYS A 207 8.56 9.14 27.91
C LYS A 207 10.06 9.44 27.86
N ALA A 208 10.89 8.41 27.87
CA ALA A 208 12.35 8.57 27.79
C ALA A 208 12.74 9.20 26.45
N TYR A 209 12.16 8.75 25.33
CA TYR A 209 12.37 9.36 24.02
C TYR A 209 11.98 10.84 24.02
N TYR A 210 10.77 11.16 24.43
CA TYR A 210 10.30 12.55 24.52
C TYR A 210 11.23 13.41 25.36
N ASN A 211 11.57 12.95 26.58
CA ASN A 211 12.44 13.69 27.49
C ASN A 211 13.87 13.89 26.98
N THR A 212 14.34 13.00 26.12
CA THR A 212 15.69 13.06 25.55
C THR A 212 15.77 14.00 24.35
N TYR A 213 14.83 13.89 23.41
CA TYR A 213 14.96 14.51 22.11
C TYR A 213 14.17 15.80 21.94
N PHE A 214 13.08 16.00 22.67
CA PHE A 214 12.28 17.21 22.56
C PHE A 214 12.91 18.35 23.39
N LYS A 215 13.87 19.02 22.76
CA LYS A 215 14.63 20.13 23.37
C LYS A 215 14.65 21.32 22.42
N PRO A 216 14.57 22.58 22.93
CA PRO A 216 14.53 23.77 22.10
C PRO A 216 15.80 23.95 21.27
N ASN A 217 16.95 23.63 21.82
CA ASN A 217 18.24 23.74 21.13
C ASN A 217 18.47 22.66 20.05
N ASN A 218 17.49 21.73 19.87
CA ASN A 218 17.43 20.73 18.81
C ASN A 218 16.24 20.97 17.88
N ALA A 219 15.49 22.05 18.11
CA ALA A 219 14.25 22.34 17.41
C ALA A 219 14.41 23.48 16.41
N LEU A 220 13.76 23.33 15.26
CA LEU A 220 13.56 24.36 14.25
C LEU A 220 12.06 24.62 14.12
N LEU A 221 11.63 25.84 14.42
CA LEU A 221 10.28 26.32 14.16
C LEU A 221 10.24 27.04 12.81
N THR A 222 9.54 26.51 11.83
CA THR A 222 9.33 27.15 10.55
C THR A 222 7.92 27.72 10.47
N ILE A 223 7.79 29.03 10.27
CA ILE A 223 6.53 29.76 10.20
C ILE A 223 6.35 30.27 8.78
N VAL A 224 5.25 29.91 8.13
CA VAL A 224 4.99 30.29 6.73
C VAL A 224 3.57 30.81 6.60
N GLY A 225 3.40 32.00 6.03
CA GLY A 225 2.07 32.52 5.74
C GLY A 225 1.88 33.99 6.07
N ASP A 226 0.64 34.36 6.34
CA ASP A 226 0.20 35.74 6.60
C ASP A 226 0.51 36.14 8.05
N ILE A 227 1.78 36.39 8.28
CA ILE A 227 2.34 36.84 9.57
C ILE A 227 3.65 37.60 9.32
N THR A 228 3.88 38.68 10.10
CA THR A 228 5.16 39.40 10.05
C THR A 228 6.24 38.70 10.89
N LYS A 229 7.52 38.96 10.61
CA LYS A 229 8.62 38.46 11.45
C LYS A 229 8.47 38.93 12.91
N GLU A 230 8.11 40.17 13.12
CA GLU A 230 7.95 40.77 14.44
C GLU A 230 6.84 40.07 15.26
N ASP A 231 5.73 39.71 14.62
CA ASP A 231 4.64 39.01 15.30
C ASP A 231 5.00 37.54 15.51
N ALA A 232 5.68 36.92 14.57
CA ALA A 232 6.21 35.56 14.71
C ALA A 232 7.22 35.47 15.89
N GLU A 233 8.10 36.49 16.05
CA GLU A 233 9.06 36.54 17.14
C GLU A 233 8.38 36.73 18.50
N LYS A 234 7.35 37.55 18.58
CA LYS A 234 6.54 37.71 19.81
C LYS A 234 5.87 36.39 20.18
N LEU A 235 5.23 35.69 19.21
CA LEU A 235 4.57 34.43 19.46
C LEU A 235 5.56 33.34 19.87
N ALA A 236 6.68 33.21 19.16
CA ALA A 236 7.69 32.20 19.48
C ALA A 236 8.26 32.42 20.90
N ASN A 237 8.57 33.65 21.27
CA ASN A 237 9.03 33.99 22.64
C ASN A 237 7.95 33.73 23.68
N LYS A 238 6.69 34.10 23.42
CA LYS A 238 5.57 33.90 24.34
C LYS A 238 5.37 32.42 24.71
N TYR A 239 5.43 31.54 23.72
CA TYR A 239 5.04 30.15 23.91
C TYR A 239 6.21 29.20 24.12
N PHE A 240 7.40 29.52 23.58
CA PHE A 240 8.56 28.64 23.65
C PHE A 240 9.76 29.24 24.39
N GLY A 241 9.75 30.55 24.74
CA GLY A 241 10.88 31.21 25.37
C GLY A 241 11.37 30.59 26.67
N GLU A 242 10.46 30.08 27.50
CA GLU A 242 10.71 29.42 28.80
C GLU A 242 11.15 27.95 28.66
N TRP A 243 11.11 27.38 27.46
CA TRP A 243 11.45 25.98 27.24
C TRP A 243 12.93 25.72 27.50
N LYS A 244 13.24 24.76 28.38
CA LYS A 244 14.60 24.54 28.88
C LYS A 244 15.47 23.75 27.90
N LYS A 245 16.68 24.23 27.66
CA LYS A 245 17.72 23.51 26.90
C LYS A 245 18.05 22.14 27.51
N GLY A 246 18.56 21.25 26.69
CA GLY A 246 19.06 19.96 27.14
C GLY A 246 20.11 19.38 26.19
N THR A 247 20.75 18.31 26.64
CA THR A 247 21.69 17.56 25.79
C THR A 247 20.91 16.55 24.97
N VAL A 248 21.13 16.54 23.65
CA VAL A 248 20.56 15.54 22.73
C VAL A 248 21.71 14.65 22.26
N PRO A 249 21.61 13.33 22.38
CA PRO A 249 22.65 12.41 21.95
C PRO A 249 22.74 12.35 20.43
N THR A 250 23.94 12.09 19.92
CA THR A 250 24.18 11.71 18.53
C THR A 250 24.34 10.20 18.43
N HIS A 251 23.99 9.62 17.29
CA HIS A 251 24.04 8.18 17.08
C HIS A 251 25.10 7.81 16.04
N ALA A 252 25.82 6.73 16.31
CA ALA A 252 26.76 6.15 15.35
C ALA A 252 26.13 4.87 14.75
N TYR A 253 26.30 4.70 13.44
CA TYR A 253 25.71 3.59 12.70
C TYR A 253 26.78 2.75 12.05
N SER A 254 26.60 1.43 12.05
CA SER A 254 27.37 0.56 11.22
C SER A 254 26.96 0.74 9.76
N LYS A 255 27.93 0.91 8.86
CA LYS A 255 27.63 0.98 7.43
C LYS A 255 27.07 -0.38 6.98
N PRO A 256 25.92 -0.42 6.30
CA PRO A 256 25.37 -1.65 5.75
C PRO A 256 26.33 -2.26 4.73
N THR A 257 26.36 -3.60 4.67
CA THR A 257 27.28 -4.33 3.79
C THR A 257 26.57 -4.66 2.47
N GLU A 258 27.23 -4.35 1.36
CA GLU A 258 26.76 -4.77 0.04
C GLU A 258 27.12 -6.24 -0.22
N PRO A 259 26.31 -6.99 -0.97
CA PRO A 259 26.65 -8.34 -1.36
C PRO A 259 27.85 -8.36 -2.32
N ALA A 260 28.71 -9.37 -2.20
CA ALA A 260 29.88 -9.52 -3.09
C ALA A 260 29.47 -9.88 -4.54
N LYS A 261 28.28 -10.42 -4.73
CA LYS A 261 27.67 -10.80 -6.03
C LYS A 261 26.16 -10.65 -5.93
N THR A 262 25.49 -10.62 -7.07
CA THR A 262 24.03 -10.55 -7.14
C THR A 262 23.38 -11.64 -6.28
N GLN A 263 22.43 -11.21 -5.44
CA GLN A 263 21.62 -12.06 -4.58
C GLN A 263 20.17 -12.04 -5.04
N VAL A 264 19.50 -13.18 -4.98
CA VAL A 264 18.09 -13.32 -5.30
C VAL A 264 17.33 -13.80 -4.07
N TYR A 265 16.35 -13.04 -3.66
CA TYR A 265 15.49 -13.37 -2.52
C TYR A 265 14.06 -13.57 -2.99
N VAL A 266 13.45 -14.67 -2.57
CA VAL A 266 12.06 -14.97 -2.88
C VAL A 266 11.28 -15.12 -1.59
N VAL A 267 10.22 -14.33 -1.45
CA VAL A 267 9.26 -14.46 -0.35
C VAL A 267 8.01 -15.12 -0.90
N ASN A 268 7.67 -16.27 -0.34
CA ASN A 268 6.47 -16.98 -0.77
C ASN A 268 5.19 -16.27 -0.33
N LYS A 269 4.34 -15.98 -1.30
CA LYS A 269 2.97 -15.53 -1.07
C LYS A 269 2.04 -16.49 -1.80
N GLU A 270 1.54 -17.46 -1.06
CA GLU A 270 0.68 -18.51 -1.61
C GLU A 270 -0.57 -17.93 -2.29
N GLY A 271 -0.86 -18.42 -3.48
CA GLY A 271 -1.98 -17.99 -4.30
C GLY A 271 -1.81 -16.62 -4.96
N ALA A 272 -0.62 -16.03 -4.92
CA ALA A 272 -0.36 -14.78 -5.63
C ALA A 272 -0.35 -15.02 -7.15
N VAL A 273 -1.20 -14.30 -7.87
CA VAL A 273 -1.25 -14.32 -9.35
C VAL A 273 -0.25 -13.36 -9.99
N GLN A 274 0.35 -12.50 -9.19
CA GLN A 274 1.38 -11.54 -9.59
C GLN A 274 2.58 -11.61 -8.67
N SER A 275 3.75 -11.31 -9.24
CA SER A 275 5.00 -11.12 -8.53
C SER A 275 5.28 -9.64 -8.37
N ASN A 276 5.58 -9.21 -7.14
CA ASN A 276 6.19 -7.91 -6.90
C ASN A 276 7.69 -8.07 -7.02
N ILE A 277 8.32 -7.34 -7.92
CA ILE A 277 9.77 -7.34 -8.16
C ILE A 277 10.36 -6.06 -7.58
N GLN A 278 11.47 -6.19 -6.87
CA GLN A 278 12.31 -5.08 -6.41
C GLN A 278 13.78 -5.41 -6.73
N ILE A 279 14.45 -4.53 -7.46
CA ILE A 279 15.88 -4.61 -7.73
C ILE A 279 16.56 -3.43 -7.05
N SER A 280 17.57 -3.65 -6.21
CA SER A 280 18.13 -2.58 -5.40
C SER A 280 19.56 -2.82 -4.93
N ASN A 281 20.32 -1.72 -4.74
CA ASN A 281 21.61 -1.69 -4.06
C ASN A 281 21.77 -0.38 -3.27
N LEU A 282 22.74 -0.32 -2.37
CA LEU A 282 23.07 0.88 -1.62
C LEU A 282 23.71 1.95 -2.52
N ALA A 283 23.44 3.22 -2.24
CA ALA A 283 24.00 4.37 -2.93
C ALA A 283 24.44 5.43 -1.91
N GLU A 284 25.72 5.75 -1.89
CA GLU A 284 26.26 6.79 -1.00
C GLU A 284 26.01 8.15 -1.62
N ILE A 285 24.79 8.66 -1.45
CA ILE A 285 24.36 9.96 -1.95
C ILE A 285 23.44 10.66 -0.95
N LYS A 286 23.67 11.95 -0.74
CA LYS A 286 22.90 12.83 0.14
C LYS A 286 22.44 14.07 -0.62
N LEU A 287 21.47 14.77 -0.06
CA LEU A 287 21.12 16.11 -0.51
C LEU A 287 22.32 17.03 -0.35
N GLY A 288 22.65 17.79 -1.39
CA GLY A 288 23.80 18.69 -1.43
C GLY A 288 25.08 18.07 -1.99
N ASP A 289 25.14 16.76 -2.21
CA ASP A 289 26.27 16.13 -2.90
C ASP A 289 26.34 16.59 -4.36
N LYS A 290 27.54 16.61 -4.93
CA LYS A 290 27.79 17.04 -6.32
C LYS A 290 26.99 16.29 -7.39
N ASP A 291 26.56 15.08 -7.08
CA ASP A 291 25.82 14.21 -8.01
C ASP A 291 24.30 14.27 -7.80
N TYR A 292 23.84 15.03 -6.80
CA TYR A 292 22.43 15.05 -6.44
C TYR A 292 21.53 15.48 -7.59
N GLU A 293 21.82 16.59 -8.26
CA GLU A 293 21.03 17.10 -9.37
C GLU A 293 21.10 16.17 -10.60
N ALA A 294 22.28 15.62 -10.87
CA ALA A 294 22.43 14.62 -11.94
C ALA A 294 21.62 13.35 -11.65
N ALA A 295 21.55 12.93 -10.38
CA ALA A 295 20.68 11.82 -9.96
C ALA A 295 19.19 12.14 -10.12
N GLN A 296 18.74 13.39 -9.87
CA GLN A 296 17.36 13.80 -10.14
C GLN A 296 17.01 13.71 -11.63
N VAL A 297 17.90 14.20 -12.51
CA VAL A 297 17.69 14.10 -13.97
C VAL A 297 17.75 12.65 -14.43
N PHE A 298 18.69 11.86 -13.91
CA PHE A 298 18.74 10.41 -14.15
C PHE A 298 17.41 9.74 -13.77
N ASN A 299 16.87 10.01 -12.61
CA ASN A 299 15.60 9.44 -12.13
C ASN A 299 14.46 9.72 -13.11
N GLN A 300 14.39 10.97 -13.61
CA GLN A 300 13.36 11.37 -14.57
C GLN A 300 13.46 10.59 -15.89
N ILE A 301 14.67 10.36 -16.37
CA ILE A 301 14.93 9.60 -17.61
C ILE A 301 14.70 8.10 -17.39
N PHE A 302 15.21 7.55 -16.31
CA PHE A 302 15.25 6.11 -16.09
C PHE A 302 13.90 5.54 -15.69
N GLY A 303 13.25 6.11 -14.69
CA GLY A 303 12.09 5.43 -14.13
C GLY A 303 11.06 6.32 -13.43
N SER A 304 10.99 7.63 -13.74
CA SER A 304 9.94 8.49 -13.21
C SER A 304 8.86 8.74 -14.25
N GLY A 305 7.62 8.35 -13.92
CA GLY A 305 6.45 8.62 -14.76
C GLY A 305 6.40 7.84 -16.07
N PHE A 306 5.47 8.26 -16.94
CA PHE A 306 5.15 7.55 -18.20
C PHE A 306 6.23 7.66 -19.26
N ALA A 307 7.09 8.67 -19.21
CA ALA A 307 8.17 8.88 -20.17
C ALA A 307 9.48 8.16 -19.77
N GLY A 308 9.57 7.59 -18.59
CA GLY A 308 10.74 6.87 -18.12
C GLY A 308 11.01 5.59 -18.89
N ARG A 309 12.28 5.26 -19.14
CA ARG A 309 12.69 4.08 -19.91
C ARG A 309 12.09 2.78 -19.40
N LEU A 310 12.04 2.59 -18.07
CA LEU A 310 11.42 1.41 -17.47
C LEU A 310 9.94 1.28 -17.82
N PHE A 311 9.21 2.38 -17.80
CA PHE A 311 7.80 2.37 -18.14
C PHE A 311 7.60 2.07 -19.62
N GLN A 312 8.37 2.72 -20.51
CA GLN A 312 8.30 2.49 -21.95
C GLN A 312 8.62 1.03 -22.29
N ASN A 313 9.68 0.46 -21.72
CA ASN A 313 10.07 -0.92 -22.01
C ASN A 313 9.05 -1.92 -21.42
N LEU A 314 8.85 -1.92 -20.07
CA LEU A 314 8.11 -3.02 -19.43
C LEU A 314 6.60 -2.91 -19.61
N ARG A 315 6.04 -1.69 -19.76
CA ARG A 315 4.62 -1.50 -19.97
C ARG A 315 4.25 -1.38 -21.44
N GLU A 316 4.83 -0.40 -22.15
CA GLU A 316 4.38 -0.06 -23.52
C GLU A 316 4.88 -1.10 -24.54
N ASP A 317 6.17 -1.52 -24.47
CA ASP A 317 6.74 -2.45 -25.44
C ASP A 317 6.48 -3.93 -25.10
N LYS A 318 6.55 -4.30 -23.82
CA LYS A 318 6.49 -5.71 -23.38
C LYS A 318 5.15 -6.10 -22.78
N GLU A 319 4.32 -5.17 -22.35
CA GLU A 319 3.01 -5.41 -21.74
C GLU A 319 3.07 -6.34 -20.49
N TYR A 320 4.19 -6.32 -19.75
CA TYR A 320 4.39 -7.17 -18.58
C TYR A 320 3.72 -6.62 -17.32
N THR A 321 3.52 -5.30 -17.26
CA THR A 321 3.07 -4.59 -16.08
C THR A 321 2.19 -3.39 -16.42
N TYR A 322 1.44 -2.89 -15.43
CA TYR A 322 0.77 -1.57 -15.50
C TYR A 322 1.71 -0.40 -15.21
N GLY A 323 2.92 -0.66 -14.68
CA GLY A 323 3.92 0.36 -14.44
C GLY A 323 5.22 -0.21 -13.86
N ALA A 324 6.35 0.34 -14.32
CA ALA A 324 7.68 0.05 -13.82
C ALA A 324 8.38 1.36 -13.50
N TYR A 325 8.98 1.43 -12.32
CA TYR A 325 9.56 2.65 -11.78
C TYR A 325 10.94 2.35 -11.19
N GLY A 326 11.78 3.38 -11.12
CA GLY A 326 13.09 3.22 -10.50
C GLY A 326 13.84 4.53 -10.40
N GLY A 327 14.90 4.54 -9.56
CA GLY A 327 15.75 5.70 -9.41
C GLY A 327 16.71 5.59 -8.24
N ILE A 328 17.57 6.59 -8.12
CA ILE A 328 18.54 6.77 -7.05
C ILE A 328 17.92 7.69 -6.02
N ARG A 329 17.83 7.25 -4.78
CA ARG A 329 17.29 8.01 -3.65
C ARG A 329 18.41 8.40 -2.70
N ALA A 330 18.58 9.71 -2.53
CA ALA A 330 19.44 10.28 -1.51
C ALA A 330 18.80 10.16 -0.12
N ASN A 331 19.61 9.93 0.90
CA ASN A 331 19.13 9.88 2.28
C ASN A 331 20.22 10.37 3.25
N LYS A 332 19.81 10.78 4.48
CA LYS A 332 20.71 11.36 5.51
C LYS A 332 21.87 10.42 5.87
N LEU A 333 21.62 9.13 6.06
CA LEU A 333 22.67 8.16 6.41
C LEU A 333 23.25 7.50 5.16
N ILE A 334 22.42 6.82 4.40
CA ILE A 334 22.80 6.12 3.18
C ILE A 334 21.58 5.98 2.27
N GLY A 335 21.72 6.37 1.01
CA GLY A 335 20.69 6.23 -0.01
C GLY A 335 20.68 4.84 -0.65
N ASN A 336 19.86 4.69 -1.67
CA ASN A 336 19.78 3.46 -2.46
C ASN A 336 19.42 3.75 -3.93
N PHE A 337 19.84 2.87 -4.83
CA PHE A 337 19.19 2.66 -6.11
C PHE A 337 18.11 1.61 -5.95
N SER A 338 16.96 1.82 -6.56
CA SER A 338 15.89 0.82 -6.56
C SER A 338 15.01 0.91 -7.80
N SER A 339 14.58 -0.26 -8.32
CA SER A 339 13.60 -0.38 -9.41
C SER A 339 12.56 -1.41 -9.06
N SER A 340 11.31 -1.22 -9.46
CA SER A 340 10.20 -2.11 -9.11
C SER A 340 9.13 -2.19 -10.16
N ALA A 341 8.45 -3.33 -10.23
CA ALA A 341 7.21 -3.55 -10.97
C ALA A 341 6.40 -4.68 -10.35
N LYS A 342 5.10 -4.72 -10.68
CA LYS A 342 4.21 -5.86 -10.45
C LYS A 342 3.91 -6.51 -11.78
N VAL A 343 4.20 -7.79 -11.91
CA VAL A 343 4.05 -8.53 -13.16
C VAL A 343 3.32 -9.84 -12.94
N ARG A 344 2.75 -10.43 -13.99
CA ARG A 344 2.23 -11.79 -13.92
C ARG A 344 3.37 -12.77 -13.60
N ASN A 345 3.11 -13.82 -12.82
CA ASN A 345 4.11 -14.81 -12.42
C ASN A 345 4.89 -15.42 -13.60
N GLU A 346 4.20 -15.66 -14.71
CA GLU A 346 4.79 -16.28 -15.91
C GLU A 346 5.91 -15.46 -16.56
N VAL A 347 5.87 -14.11 -16.43
CA VAL A 347 6.83 -13.18 -17.02
C VAL A 347 7.80 -12.57 -16.00
N THR A 348 7.84 -13.08 -14.76
CA THR A 348 8.67 -12.54 -13.68
C THR A 348 10.14 -12.50 -14.05
N ASP A 349 10.68 -13.58 -14.57
CA ASP A 349 12.07 -13.69 -14.98
C ASP A 349 12.37 -12.82 -16.20
N SER A 350 11.47 -12.77 -17.19
CA SER A 350 11.61 -11.90 -18.35
C SER A 350 11.58 -10.41 -17.96
N ALA A 351 10.77 -10.03 -17.00
CA ALA A 351 10.73 -8.65 -16.49
C ALA A 351 12.05 -8.28 -15.78
N ILE A 352 12.64 -9.19 -15.01
CA ILE A 352 13.96 -8.97 -14.40
C ILE A 352 15.04 -8.77 -15.49
N GLU A 353 14.99 -9.55 -16.58
CA GLU A 353 15.91 -9.35 -17.72
C GLU A 353 15.76 -7.94 -18.31
N GLN A 354 14.53 -7.44 -18.46
CA GLN A 354 14.31 -6.10 -18.98
C GLN A 354 14.79 -5.01 -18.04
N PHE A 355 14.63 -5.18 -16.73
CA PHE A 355 15.26 -4.28 -15.75
C PHE A 355 16.78 -4.25 -15.90
N LEU A 356 17.42 -5.40 -15.95
CA LEU A 356 18.88 -5.49 -16.12
C LEU A 356 19.34 -4.96 -17.46
N TYR A 357 18.55 -5.14 -18.51
CA TYR A 357 18.81 -4.54 -19.84
C TYR A 357 18.82 -3.01 -19.76
N GLU A 358 17.81 -2.37 -19.20
CA GLU A 358 17.77 -0.92 -19.07
C GLU A 358 18.85 -0.37 -18.13
N ILE A 359 19.17 -1.10 -17.04
CA ILE A 359 20.26 -0.76 -16.14
C ILE A 359 21.60 -0.73 -16.91
N ASN A 360 21.90 -1.76 -17.70
CA ASN A 360 23.14 -1.82 -18.45
C ASN A 360 23.14 -0.78 -19.57
N LYS A 361 22.04 -0.62 -20.31
CA LYS A 361 21.95 0.33 -21.41
C LYS A 361 22.23 1.77 -20.98
N ILE A 362 21.64 2.26 -19.89
CA ILE A 362 21.88 3.63 -19.41
C ILE A 362 23.29 3.81 -18.81
N ARG A 363 23.96 2.72 -18.39
CA ARG A 363 25.36 2.74 -17.95
C ARG A 363 26.35 2.74 -19.13
N ASP A 364 26.00 2.08 -20.21
CA ASP A 364 26.90 1.90 -21.36
C ASP A 364 26.74 3.00 -22.41
N GLU A 365 25.54 3.55 -22.59
CA GLU A 365 25.20 4.53 -23.62
C GLU A 365 24.91 5.91 -22.98
N GLU A 366 25.27 6.98 -23.69
CA GLU A 366 24.83 8.32 -23.33
C GLU A 366 23.36 8.53 -23.73
N VAL A 367 22.63 9.29 -22.94
CA VAL A 367 21.22 9.65 -23.20
C VAL A 367 21.13 10.64 -24.37
N GLY A 368 20.07 10.56 -25.16
CA GLY A 368 19.84 11.49 -26.27
C GLY A 368 19.60 12.93 -25.81
N ALA A 369 19.99 13.90 -26.63
CA ALA A 369 19.86 15.32 -26.28
C ALA A 369 18.40 15.73 -26.03
N GLU A 370 17.45 15.19 -26.81
CA GLU A 370 16.01 15.47 -26.63
C GLU A 370 15.49 14.86 -25.33
N GLU A 371 15.84 13.62 -25.03
CA GLU A 371 15.47 12.92 -23.80
C GLU A 371 15.96 13.68 -22.56
N LEU A 372 17.22 14.12 -22.60
CA LEU A 372 17.83 14.91 -21.53
C LEU A 372 17.10 16.25 -21.35
N GLN A 373 16.81 16.96 -22.43
CA GLN A 373 16.14 18.25 -22.36
C GLN A 373 14.69 18.12 -21.85
N ASN A 374 13.97 17.08 -22.28
CA ASN A 374 12.62 16.80 -21.80
C ASN A 374 12.60 16.51 -20.31
N ALA A 375 13.57 15.75 -19.78
CA ALA A 375 13.70 15.49 -18.35
C ALA A 375 13.95 16.77 -17.55
N LYS A 376 14.86 17.63 -18.00
CA LYS A 376 15.12 18.94 -17.38
C LYS A 376 13.89 19.84 -17.36
N ASN A 377 13.17 19.92 -18.49
CA ASN A 377 11.95 20.72 -18.61
C ASN A 377 10.87 20.25 -17.65
N TYR A 378 10.70 18.92 -17.51
CA TYR A 378 9.75 18.34 -16.55
C TYR A 378 10.09 18.70 -15.11
N ILE A 379 11.37 18.53 -14.74
CA ILE A 379 11.85 18.90 -13.38
C ILE A 379 11.64 20.38 -13.13
N ALA A 380 11.96 21.23 -14.08
CA ALA A 380 11.76 22.69 -13.94
C ALA A 380 10.28 23.06 -13.72
N GLY A 381 9.38 22.42 -14.48
CA GLY A 381 7.93 22.62 -14.33
C GLY A 381 7.40 22.18 -12.98
N THR A 382 7.75 20.98 -12.55
CA THR A 382 7.30 20.41 -11.26
C THR A 382 7.92 21.15 -10.08
N PHE A 383 9.16 21.59 -10.18
CA PHE A 383 9.79 22.42 -9.15
C PHE A 383 9.06 23.76 -9.01
N ALA A 384 8.79 24.46 -10.13
CA ALA A 384 8.05 25.71 -10.10
C ALA A 384 6.67 25.54 -9.44
N GLN A 385 5.94 24.51 -9.80
CA GLN A 385 4.65 24.18 -9.20
C GLN A 385 4.76 23.89 -7.69
N SER A 386 5.82 23.21 -7.27
CA SER A 386 6.02 22.87 -5.85
C SER A 386 6.20 24.09 -4.94
N LEU A 387 6.65 25.23 -5.49
CA LEU A 387 6.85 26.48 -4.74
C LEU A 387 5.55 27.17 -4.32
N GLU A 388 4.40 26.76 -4.86
CA GLU A 388 3.10 27.26 -4.43
C GLU A 388 2.73 26.75 -3.02
N SER A 389 3.37 25.67 -2.59
CA SER A 389 3.12 25.05 -1.29
C SER A 389 4.01 25.64 -0.20
N SER A 390 3.39 26.23 0.83
CA SER A 390 4.10 26.69 2.04
C SER A 390 4.91 25.57 2.70
N ARG A 391 4.41 24.33 2.66
CA ARG A 391 5.10 23.16 3.19
C ARG A 391 6.42 22.87 2.45
N THR A 392 6.48 23.10 1.15
CA THR A 392 7.71 22.93 0.36
C THR A 392 8.76 23.96 0.78
N ILE A 393 8.35 25.21 0.98
CA ILE A 393 9.27 26.27 1.41
C ILE A 393 9.79 25.99 2.83
N ALA A 394 8.90 25.55 3.74
CA ALA A 394 9.31 25.13 5.09
C ALA A 394 10.35 24.01 5.06
N ARG A 395 10.12 22.99 4.19
CA ARG A 395 11.05 21.87 4.01
C ARG A 395 12.40 22.33 3.45
N PHE A 396 12.43 23.29 2.52
CA PHE A 396 13.69 23.85 2.02
C PHE A 396 14.49 24.52 3.12
N ALA A 397 13.84 25.32 3.97
CA ALA A 397 14.50 25.95 5.12
C ALA A 397 15.07 24.90 6.09
N ALA A 398 14.27 23.88 6.43
CA ALA A 398 14.72 22.76 7.28
C ALA A 398 15.92 22.01 6.65
N ASN A 399 15.86 21.70 5.34
CA ASN A 399 16.95 21.01 4.65
C ASN A 399 18.26 21.83 4.60
N ILE A 400 18.15 23.17 4.43
CA ILE A 400 19.33 24.05 4.49
C ILE A 400 20.04 23.89 5.84
N ASP A 401 19.30 23.87 6.93
CA ASP A 401 19.88 23.71 8.26
C ASP A 401 20.38 22.28 8.52
N GLU A 402 19.58 21.27 8.21
CA GLU A 402 19.89 19.85 8.45
C GLU A 402 21.13 19.40 7.67
N TYR A 403 21.20 19.72 6.37
CA TYR A 403 22.30 19.30 5.49
C TYR A 403 23.42 20.32 5.38
N LYS A 404 23.36 21.42 6.14
CA LYS A 404 24.35 22.53 6.13
C LYS A 404 24.59 23.07 4.72
N LEU A 405 23.51 23.26 3.96
CA LEU A 405 23.55 23.75 2.60
C LEU A 405 23.78 25.26 2.55
N ASP A 406 24.22 25.74 1.37
CA ASP A 406 24.26 27.19 1.10
C ASP A 406 22.85 27.78 1.19
N LYS A 407 22.72 29.02 1.66
CA LYS A 407 21.44 29.73 1.80
C LYS A 407 20.68 29.85 0.47
N ASP A 408 21.41 29.94 -0.64
CA ASP A 408 20.84 30.08 -1.98
C ASP A 408 20.72 28.73 -2.70
N TYR A 409 20.97 27.61 -2.02
CA TYR A 409 20.96 26.28 -2.62
C TYR A 409 19.73 26.03 -3.48
N PHE A 410 18.53 26.28 -2.96
CA PHE A 410 17.29 26.05 -3.72
C PHE A 410 17.00 27.15 -4.74
N LYS A 411 17.54 28.36 -4.59
CA LYS A 411 17.46 29.43 -5.61
C LYS A 411 18.22 29.06 -6.89
N ASP A 412 19.38 28.44 -6.73
CA ASP A 412 20.23 28.01 -7.85
C ASP A 412 19.91 26.57 -8.35
N TYR A 413 18.91 25.92 -7.76
CA TYR A 413 18.58 24.52 -8.09
C TYR A 413 18.35 24.29 -9.59
N LEU A 414 17.50 25.09 -10.23
CA LEU A 414 17.22 24.95 -11.66
C LEU A 414 18.43 25.23 -12.55
N LYS A 415 19.32 26.14 -12.15
CA LYS A 415 20.58 26.39 -12.85
C LYS A 415 21.50 25.16 -12.78
N ARG A 416 21.56 24.47 -11.63
CA ARG A 416 22.31 23.21 -11.49
C ARG A 416 21.68 22.08 -12.30
N ILE A 417 20.34 21.96 -12.32
CA ILE A 417 19.61 21.02 -13.21
C ILE A 417 19.93 21.28 -14.70
N ASP A 418 19.92 22.54 -15.12
CA ASP A 418 20.21 22.91 -16.51
C ASP A 418 21.66 22.58 -16.90
N GLY A 419 22.58 22.67 -15.95
CA GLY A 419 23.99 22.32 -16.14
C GLY A 419 24.29 20.82 -16.29
N VAL A 420 23.35 19.91 -15.99
CA VAL A 420 23.56 18.46 -16.09
C VAL A 420 23.75 18.03 -17.54
N THR A 421 24.75 17.21 -17.82
CA THR A 421 25.09 16.71 -19.17
C THR A 421 24.74 15.22 -19.32
N ALA A 422 24.72 14.72 -20.57
CA ALA A 422 24.54 13.30 -20.87
C ALA A 422 25.66 12.45 -20.23
N ALA A 423 26.88 12.96 -20.21
CA ALA A 423 28.02 12.31 -19.55
C ALA A 423 27.83 12.21 -18.03
N ASP A 424 27.17 13.22 -17.38
CA ASP A 424 26.84 13.13 -15.95
C ASP A 424 25.83 12.04 -15.68
N ILE A 425 24.81 11.87 -16.53
CA ILE A 425 23.83 10.78 -16.37
C ILE A 425 24.52 9.42 -16.46
N LYS A 426 25.36 9.21 -17.45
CA LYS A 426 26.14 7.97 -17.60
C LYS A 426 27.07 7.74 -16.41
N ARG A 427 27.72 8.78 -15.92
CA ARG A 427 28.61 8.71 -14.74
C ARG A 427 27.81 8.35 -13.47
N VAL A 428 26.68 8.98 -13.22
CA VAL A 428 25.80 8.70 -12.10
C VAL A 428 25.28 7.26 -12.17
N ALA A 429 24.84 6.79 -13.34
CA ALA A 429 24.42 5.41 -13.55
C ALA A 429 25.54 4.42 -13.17
N ASN A 430 26.78 4.68 -13.63
CA ASN A 430 27.93 3.81 -13.33
C ASN A 430 28.36 3.86 -11.88
N THR A 431 28.18 5.00 -11.19
CA THR A 431 28.58 5.17 -9.79
C THR A 431 27.60 4.47 -8.84
N TYR A 432 26.31 4.61 -9.08
CA TYR A 432 25.27 4.24 -8.09
C TYR A 432 24.48 2.98 -8.45
N MET A 433 24.52 2.51 -9.70
CA MET A 433 23.91 1.23 -10.08
C MET A 433 24.98 0.15 -10.16
N LYS A 434 24.79 -0.94 -9.42
CA LYS A 434 25.78 -2.00 -9.25
C LYS A 434 25.21 -3.36 -9.71
N PRO A 435 25.01 -3.59 -11.01
CA PRO A 435 24.28 -4.76 -11.52
C PRO A 435 24.92 -6.11 -11.16
N ASN A 436 26.21 -6.13 -10.85
CA ASN A 436 26.91 -7.35 -10.43
C ASN A 436 26.83 -7.63 -8.92
N ASN A 437 26.37 -6.66 -8.12
CA ASN A 437 26.28 -6.70 -6.67
C ASN A 437 24.90 -6.24 -6.19
N ILE A 438 23.87 -6.58 -6.94
CA ILE A 438 22.51 -6.10 -6.72
C ILE A 438 21.68 -7.13 -5.94
N ASN A 439 20.70 -6.66 -5.20
CA ASN A 439 19.69 -7.49 -4.57
C ASN A 439 18.43 -7.51 -5.45
N ILE A 440 18.01 -8.69 -5.88
CA ILE A 440 16.77 -8.95 -6.57
C ILE A 440 15.82 -9.59 -5.56
N ILE A 441 14.73 -8.92 -5.22
CA ILE A 441 13.76 -9.39 -4.25
C ILE A 441 12.44 -9.59 -4.97
N VAL A 442 11.82 -10.76 -4.80
CA VAL A 442 10.53 -11.07 -5.42
C VAL A 442 9.58 -11.61 -4.37
N VAL A 443 8.40 -11.00 -4.26
CA VAL A 443 7.28 -11.49 -3.45
C VAL A 443 6.22 -12.02 -4.39
N GLY A 444 5.93 -13.32 -4.34
CA GLY A 444 4.99 -13.97 -5.26
C GLY A 444 4.80 -15.45 -4.95
N GLU A 445 4.16 -16.18 -5.85
CA GLU A 445 3.99 -17.63 -5.73
C GLU A 445 5.31 -18.34 -6.01
N ALA A 446 6.08 -18.62 -4.95
CA ALA A 446 7.46 -19.08 -5.07
C ALA A 446 7.60 -20.44 -5.75
N SER A 447 6.56 -21.29 -5.70
CA SER A 447 6.52 -22.59 -6.40
C SER A 447 6.51 -22.43 -7.93
N GLU A 448 5.98 -21.32 -8.44
CA GLU A 448 5.89 -21.02 -9.87
C GLU A 448 7.13 -20.28 -10.40
N ILE A 449 7.69 -19.37 -9.57
CA ILE A 449 8.72 -18.44 -10.03
C ILE A 449 10.14 -18.84 -9.60
N GLY A 450 10.31 -19.51 -8.45
CA GLY A 450 11.59 -19.62 -7.77
C GLY A 450 12.73 -20.20 -8.62
N GLU A 451 12.53 -21.32 -9.31
CA GLU A 451 13.58 -21.95 -10.11
C GLU A 451 14.07 -21.08 -11.26
N LYS A 452 13.14 -20.35 -11.92
CA LYS A 452 13.50 -19.47 -13.03
C LYS A 452 14.44 -18.33 -12.59
N LEU A 453 14.34 -17.94 -11.31
CA LEU A 453 15.10 -16.82 -10.76
C LEU A 453 16.52 -17.18 -10.37
N ALA A 454 16.84 -18.47 -10.15
CA ALA A 454 18.19 -18.94 -9.79
C ALA A 454 19.27 -18.57 -10.83
N ARG A 455 18.89 -18.30 -12.08
CA ARG A 455 19.82 -17.89 -13.13
C ARG A 455 20.39 -16.47 -12.96
N PHE A 456 19.74 -15.63 -12.12
CA PHE A 456 20.20 -14.26 -11.90
C PHE A 456 21.19 -14.11 -10.74
N GLY A 457 21.29 -15.09 -9.85
CA GLY A 457 22.18 -15.02 -8.69
C GLY A 457 21.93 -16.14 -7.68
N GLU A 458 22.55 -15.99 -6.52
CA GLU A 458 22.35 -16.94 -5.42
C GLU A 458 20.95 -16.80 -4.82
N LEU A 459 20.16 -17.87 -4.94
CA LEU A 459 18.77 -17.90 -4.53
C LEU A 459 18.61 -18.24 -3.06
N THR A 460 17.90 -17.38 -2.33
CA THR A 460 17.51 -17.56 -0.93
C THR A 460 16.00 -17.36 -0.77
N TYR A 461 15.33 -18.27 -0.07
CA TYR A 461 13.94 -18.10 0.29
C TYR A 461 13.83 -17.46 1.67
N LEU A 462 12.93 -16.51 1.81
CA LEU A 462 12.66 -15.78 3.06
C LEU A 462 11.18 -15.90 3.44
N ASP A 463 10.89 -15.81 4.74
CA ASP A 463 9.55 -15.54 5.23
C ASP A 463 9.21 -14.04 5.16
N ILE A 464 8.01 -13.66 5.56
CA ILE A 464 7.53 -12.26 5.55
C ILE A 464 8.27 -11.35 6.54
N GLU A 465 9.01 -11.93 7.49
CA GLU A 465 9.87 -11.23 8.45
C GLU A 465 11.35 -11.22 8.01
N GLY A 466 11.63 -11.78 6.82
CA GLY A 466 12.97 -11.82 6.24
C GLY A 466 13.90 -12.87 6.82
N ASN A 467 13.38 -13.85 7.56
CA ASN A 467 14.18 -14.98 8.03
C ASN A 467 14.35 -16.01 6.89
N LYS A 468 15.52 -16.65 6.82
CA LYS A 468 15.78 -17.71 5.83
C LYS A 468 14.88 -18.92 6.11
N VAL A 469 14.22 -19.40 5.07
CA VAL A 469 13.39 -20.60 5.11
C VAL A 469 13.79 -21.59 4.02
N ALA A 470 13.34 -22.83 4.12
CA ALA A 470 13.53 -23.82 3.06
C ALA A 470 12.76 -23.42 1.79
N ALA A 471 13.23 -23.88 0.63
CA ALA A 471 12.47 -23.74 -0.61
C ALA A 471 11.06 -24.34 -0.43
N PRO A 472 9.99 -23.69 -0.94
CA PRO A 472 8.66 -24.23 -0.88
C PRO A 472 8.62 -25.55 -1.62
N LYS A 473 7.88 -26.50 -1.05
CA LYS A 473 7.68 -27.78 -1.72
C LYS A 473 6.92 -27.54 -3.03
N LYS A 474 7.38 -28.17 -4.11
CA LYS A 474 6.62 -28.20 -5.35
C LYS A 474 5.49 -29.23 -5.24
N ALA A 475 4.37 -28.90 -5.86
CA ALA A 475 3.34 -29.91 -6.10
C ALA A 475 3.93 -31.06 -6.92
N GLY A 476 3.54 -32.30 -6.59
CA GLY A 476 3.96 -33.50 -7.34
C GLY A 476 3.55 -33.38 -8.80
N ALA A 477 4.30 -34.01 -9.70
CA ALA A 477 3.89 -34.16 -11.07
C ALA A 477 2.56 -34.94 -11.12
N ILE A 478 1.68 -34.61 -12.08
CA ILE A 478 0.44 -35.37 -12.31
C ILE A 478 0.84 -36.78 -12.75
N GLU A 479 0.33 -37.78 -12.05
CA GLU A 479 0.55 -39.18 -12.43
C GLU A 479 -0.09 -39.51 -13.80
N ALA A 480 0.54 -40.36 -14.56
CA ALA A 480 0.02 -40.78 -15.88
C ALA A 480 -1.38 -41.41 -15.73
N GLY A 481 -2.32 -40.95 -16.55
CA GLY A 481 -3.71 -41.44 -16.57
C GLY A 481 -4.65 -40.71 -15.59
N VAL A 482 -4.19 -39.73 -14.80
CA VAL A 482 -5.07 -38.90 -13.99
C VAL A 482 -5.78 -37.89 -14.88
N THR A 483 -7.11 -37.85 -14.79
CA THR A 483 -7.98 -36.91 -15.52
C THR A 483 -8.88 -36.17 -14.53
N ALA A 484 -9.56 -35.11 -14.95
CA ALA A 484 -10.52 -34.39 -14.09
C ALA A 484 -11.61 -35.34 -13.56
N GLU A 485 -12.09 -36.26 -14.40
CA GLU A 485 -13.12 -37.23 -14.04
C GLU A 485 -12.61 -38.19 -12.95
N THR A 486 -11.36 -38.69 -13.06
CA THR A 486 -10.78 -39.57 -12.03
C THR A 486 -10.56 -38.85 -10.71
N VAL A 487 -10.15 -37.56 -10.72
CA VAL A 487 -10.01 -36.74 -9.52
C VAL A 487 -11.36 -36.55 -8.83
N ILE A 488 -12.39 -36.17 -9.58
CA ILE A 488 -13.77 -36.03 -9.07
C ILE A 488 -14.32 -37.33 -8.53
N ALA A 489 -14.09 -38.44 -9.23
CA ALA A 489 -14.52 -39.78 -8.77
C ALA A 489 -13.85 -40.14 -7.43
N ASN A 490 -12.55 -39.85 -7.28
CA ASN A 490 -11.82 -40.05 -6.02
C ASN A 490 -12.38 -39.17 -4.89
N TYR A 491 -12.73 -37.93 -5.17
CA TYR A 491 -13.38 -37.05 -4.20
C TYR A 491 -14.74 -37.62 -3.76
N ILE A 492 -15.60 -37.99 -4.68
CA ILE A 492 -16.90 -38.60 -4.36
C ILE A 492 -16.73 -39.87 -3.50
N LYS A 493 -15.71 -40.67 -3.76
CA LYS A 493 -15.35 -41.83 -2.94
C LYS A 493 -14.87 -41.40 -1.55
N ALA A 494 -13.98 -40.41 -1.46
CA ALA A 494 -13.40 -39.92 -0.22
C ALA A 494 -14.45 -39.32 0.72
N VAL A 495 -15.44 -38.59 0.21
CA VAL A 495 -16.53 -38.04 1.02
C VAL A 495 -17.58 -39.05 1.46
N GLY A 496 -17.47 -40.33 1.07
CA GLY A 496 -18.35 -41.38 1.56
C GLY A 496 -18.95 -42.28 0.46
N GLY A 497 -18.76 -41.97 -0.81
CA GLY A 497 -19.27 -42.67 -1.96
C GLY A 497 -20.74 -42.38 -2.31
N LYS A 498 -21.11 -42.60 -3.55
CA LYS A 498 -22.43 -42.24 -4.11
C LYS A 498 -23.60 -42.71 -3.25
N SER A 499 -23.57 -43.94 -2.76
CA SER A 499 -24.69 -44.54 -2.00
C SER A 499 -24.94 -43.80 -0.67
N ASN A 500 -23.88 -43.47 0.07
CA ASN A 500 -24.00 -42.77 1.35
C ASN A 500 -24.43 -41.31 1.14
N ILE A 501 -23.94 -40.65 0.09
CA ILE A 501 -24.32 -39.25 -0.25
C ILE A 501 -25.81 -39.21 -0.61
N ILE A 502 -26.31 -40.12 -1.46
CA ILE A 502 -27.72 -40.22 -1.85
C ILE A 502 -28.63 -40.56 -0.66
N ALA A 503 -28.13 -41.27 0.34
CA ALA A 503 -28.84 -41.58 1.57
C ALA A 503 -29.11 -40.36 2.46
N VAL A 504 -28.40 -39.26 2.27
CA VAL A 504 -28.67 -37.99 2.96
C VAL A 504 -29.87 -37.31 2.29
N LYS A 505 -31.01 -37.32 2.99
CA LYS A 505 -32.24 -36.66 2.51
C LYS A 505 -32.36 -35.23 2.97
N THR A 506 -31.86 -34.94 4.16
CA THR A 506 -31.85 -33.59 4.73
C THR A 506 -30.55 -33.36 5.53
N MET A 507 -30.09 -32.15 5.55
CA MET A 507 -29.00 -31.72 6.40
C MET A 507 -29.27 -30.31 6.93
N LYS A 508 -28.92 -30.08 8.20
CA LYS A 508 -28.83 -28.73 8.82
C LYS A 508 -27.46 -28.61 9.43
N GLY A 509 -26.70 -27.56 9.04
CA GLY A 509 -25.41 -27.21 9.61
C GLY A 509 -25.42 -25.82 10.17
N GLU A 510 -24.91 -25.64 11.41
CA GLU A 510 -24.75 -24.34 12.07
C GLU A 510 -23.26 -24.01 12.19
N TYR A 511 -22.85 -22.94 11.56
CA TYR A 511 -21.47 -22.47 11.50
C TYR A 511 -21.37 -21.14 12.26
N THR A 512 -20.29 -20.95 13.00
CA THR A 512 -20.05 -19.72 13.77
C THR A 512 -18.76 -19.05 13.34
N THR A 513 -18.73 -17.73 13.40
CA THR A 513 -17.53 -16.89 13.23
C THR A 513 -17.68 -15.59 14.02
N LYS A 514 -16.57 -14.86 14.17
CA LYS A 514 -16.57 -13.48 14.68
C LYS A 514 -16.12 -12.50 13.61
N MET A 515 -16.87 -11.44 13.40
CA MET A 515 -16.54 -10.36 12.49
C MET A 515 -16.72 -9.01 13.17
N GLN A 516 -15.64 -8.21 13.22
CA GLN A 516 -15.66 -6.89 13.87
C GLN A 516 -16.23 -6.90 15.31
N GLY A 517 -15.90 -7.95 16.07
CA GLY A 517 -16.39 -8.11 17.46
C GLY A 517 -17.81 -8.66 17.58
N MET A 518 -18.54 -8.86 16.49
CA MET A 518 -19.88 -9.44 16.49
C MET A 518 -19.83 -10.95 16.22
N ASP A 519 -20.66 -11.70 16.93
CA ASP A 519 -20.86 -13.13 16.67
C ASP A 519 -21.82 -13.32 15.52
N ILE A 520 -21.38 -14.07 14.51
CA ILE A 520 -22.13 -14.41 13.29
C ILE A 520 -22.44 -15.88 13.31
N VAL A 521 -23.69 -16.23 13.05
CA VAL A 521 -24.14 -17.62 12.84
C VAL A 521 -24.63 -17.75 11.41
N MET A 522 -24.03 -18.68 10.66
CA MET A 522 -24.53 -19.12 9.35
C MET A 522 -25.20 -20.49 9.50
N THR A 523 -26.47 -20.56 9.13
CA THR A 523 -27.22 -21.83 9.15
C THR A 523 -27.52 -22.27 7.72
N ASN A 524 -27.02 -23.44 7.34
CA ASN A 524 -27.26 -24.04 6.03
C ASN A 524 -28.22 -25.22 6.14
N TYR A 525 -29.26 -25.20 5.32
CA TYR A 525 -30.24 -26.24 5.19
C TYR A 525 -30.14 -26.88 3.79
N PHE A 526 -30.25 -28.17 3.74
CA PHE A 526 -30.29 -28.94 2.51
C PHE A 526 -31.45 -29.96 2.55
N ALA A 527 -32.18 -30.07 1.46
CA ALA A 527 -33.15 -31.18 1.24
C ALA A 527 -32.98 -31.73 -0.17
N ALA A 528 -32.85 -33.04 -0.24
CA ALA A 528 -32.62 -33.76 -1.51
C ALA A 528 -33.80 -33.57 -2.49
N PRO A 529 -33.54 -33.49 -3.82
CA PRO A 529 -32.20 -33.67 -4.40
C PRO A 529 -31.33 -32.39 -4.35
N ASN A 530 -31.93 -31.17 -4.33
CA ASN A 530 -31.21 -29.91 -4.52
C ASN A 530 -31.96 -28.68 -3.99
N LYS A 531 -32.77 -28.83 -2.94
CA LYS A 531 -33.31 -27.62 -2.26
C LYS A 531 -32.31 -27.16 -1.19
N THR A 532 -32.02 -25.87 -1.16
CA THR A 532 -31.13 -25.29 -0.16
C THR A 532 -31.64 -23.96 0.42
N LYS A 533 -31.26 -23.71 1.66
CA LYS A 533 -31.42 -22.40 2.29
C LYS A 533 -30.17 -22.10 3.12
N SER A 534 -29.65 -20.88 3.00
CA SER A 534 -28.57 -20.36 3.83
C SER A 534 -29.02 -19.08 4.50
N GLU A 535 -28.84 -18.97 5.79
CA GLU A 535 -29.15 -17.79 6.60
C GLU A 535 -27.89 -17.31 7.32
N ILE A 536 -27.59 -16.01 7.25
CA ILE A 536 -26.54 -15.38 8.02
C ILE A 536 -27.17 -14.43 9.04
N LYS A 537 -26.92 -14.69 10.31
CA LYS A 537 -27.50 -13.96 11.45
C LYS A 537 -26.41 -13.30 12.29
N VAL A 538 -26.60 -12.02 12.63
CA VAL A 538 -25.83 -11.30 13.63
C VAL A 538 -26.48 -11.52 15.00
N VAL A 539 -25.77 -12.20 15.90
CA VAL A 539 -26.35 -12.67 17.18
C VAL A 539 -26.77 -11.50 18.07
N GLN A 540 -25.88 -10.51 18.28
CA GLN A 540 -26.13 -9.36 19.15
C GLN A 540 -27.34 -8.52 18.71
N MET A 541 -27.60 -8.46 17.41
CA MET A 541 -28.71 -7.70 16.83
C MET A 541 -29.98 -8.56 16.69
N ASN A 542 -29.88 -9.87 16.92
CA ASN A 542 -30.93 -10.85 16.64
C ASN A 542 -31.53 -10.72 15.22
N MET A 543 -30.72 -10.38 14.24
CA MET A 543 -31.16 -10.02 12.90
C MET A 543 -30.52 -10.94 11.85
N VAL A 544 -31.35 -11.47 10.92
CA VAL A 544 -30.88 -12.16 9.72
C VAL A 544 -30.51 -11.08 8.70
N VAL A 545 -29.23 -11.00 8.37
CA VAL A 545 -28.68 -9.99 7.46
C VAL A 545 -28.68 -10.44 6.01
N GLN A 546 -28.64 -11.76 5.79
CA GLN A 546 -28.71 -12.35 4.47
C GLN A 546 -29.42 -13.70 4.50
N GLU A 547 -30.25 -13.94 3.51
CA GLU A 547 -30.91 -15.23 3.29
C GLU A 547 -30.86 -15.57 1.80
N MET A 548 -30.48 -16.79 1.47
CA MET A 548 -30.49 -17.34 0.11
C MET A 548 -31.30 -18.61 0.11
N ILE A 549 -32.30 -18.69 -0.72
CA ILE A 549 -33.19 -19.87 -0.86
C ILE A 549 -33.12 -20.38 -2.30
N PHE A 550 -33.04 -21.67 -2.49
CA PHE A 550 -33.24 -22.35 -3.75
C PHE A 550 -34.30 -23.48 -3.56
N ASP A 551 -35.43 -23.37 -4.26
CA ASP A 551 -36.57 -24.28 -4.10
C ASP A 551 -36.42 -25.57 -4.91
N GLY A 552 -35.30 -25.79 -5.58
CA GLY A 552 -35.02 -26.83 -6.54
C GLY A 552 -35.15 -26.42 -8.00
N LYS A 553 -35.60 -25.17 -8.25
CA LYS A 553 -35.77 -24.61 -9.60
C LYS A 553 -35.41 -23.12 -9.67
N ASN A 554 -35.81 -22.34 -8.69
CA ASN A 554 -35.61 -20.91 -8.65
C ASN A 554 -34.88 -20.45 -7.39
N SER A 555 -34.20 -19.34 -7.48
CA SER A 555 -33.49 -18.70 -6.35
C SER A 555 -34.20 -17.45 -5.86
N LYS A 556 -34.15 -17.23 -4.55
CA LYS A 556 -34.52 -15.96 -3.90
C LYS A 556 -33.42 -15.53 -2.95
N MET A 557 -33.05 -14.28 -3.02
CA MET A 557 -32.09 -13.68 -2.10
C MET A 557 -32.74 -12.53 -1.34
N LEU A 558 -32.56 -12.53 -0.03
CA LEU A 558 -32.96 -11.40 0.84
C LEU A 558 -31.71 -10.82 1.49
N ALA A 559 -31.59 -9.50 1.47
CA ALA A 559 -30.59 -8.76 2.24
C ALA A 559 -31.31 -7.82 3.19
N GLN A 560 -31.11 -8.00 4.50
CA GLN A 560 -31.84 -7.27 5.56
C GLN A 560 -33.37 -7.27 5.36
N GLY A 561 -33.91 -8.42 4.94
CA GLY A 561 -35.34 -8.60 4.67
C GLY A 561 -35.84 -8.06 3.33
N GLN A 562 -35.00 -7.37 2.54
CA GLN A 562 -35.35 -6.85 1.23
C GLN A 562 -34.99 -7.84 0.12
N ASN A 563 -35.87 -8.02 -0.86
CA ASN A 563 -35.62 -8.91 -1.99
C ASN A 563 -34.55 -8.33 -2.93
N VAL A 564 -33.50 -9.12 -3.18
CA VAL A 564 -32.43 -8.80 -4.13
C VAL A 564 -32.64 -9.67 -5.38
N PRO A 565 -32.79 -9.06 -6.58
CA PRO A 565 -32.97 -9.82 -7.80
C PRO A 565 -31.79 -10.77 -8.07
N VAL A 566 -32.08 -12.03 -8.34
CA VAL A 566 -31.06 -13.01 -8.78
C VAL A 566 -31.15 -13.14 -10.31
N PRO A 567 -30.08 -12.81 -11.07
CA PRO A 567 -30.05 -12.96 -12.51
C PRO A 567 -30.30 -14.41 -12.95
N ALA A 568 -30.97 -14.60 -14.09
CA ALA A 568 -31.37 -15.94 -14.57
C ALA A 568 -30.17 -16.87 -14.88
N ASP A 569 -29.05 -16.33 -15.32
CA ASP A 569 -27.79 -17.06 -15.54
C ASP A 569 -27.21 -17.53 -14.20
N LYS A 570 -27.20 -16.71 -13.16
CA LYS A 570 -26.79 -17.09 -11.81
C LYS A 570 -27.70 -18.12 -11.18
N ASN A 571 -28.99 -18.17 -11.54
CA ASN A 571 -29.88 -19.19 -11.04
C ASN A 571 -29.47 -20.61 -11.46
N LYS A 572 -28.95 -20.79 -12.69
CA LYS A 572 -28.39 -22.06 -13.16
C LYS A 572 -27.16 -22.49 -12.40
N ASP A 573 -26.30 -21.54 -12.04
CA ASP A 573 -25.11 -21.81 -11.22
C ASP A 573 -25.51 -22.20 -9.80
N THR A 574 -26.54 -21.56 -9.23
CA THR A 574 -27.09 -21.88 -7.93
C THR A 574 -27.66 -23.30 -7.94
N GLU A 575 -28.28 -23.77 -9.06
CA GLU A 575 -28.74 -25.14 -9.19
C GLU A 575 -27.58 -26.14 -9.04
N VAL A 576 -26.42 -25.85 -9.65
CA VAL A 576 -25.22 -26.72 -9.50
C VAL A 576 -24.77 -26.75 -8.04
N ASP A 577 -24.61 -25.58 -7.41
CA ASP A 577 -24.10 -25.47 -6.04
C ASP A 577 -25.10 -25.95 -4.97
N SER A 578 -26.39 -26.17 -5.33
CA SER A 578 -27.44 -26.62 -4.41
C SER A 578 -27.46 -28.13 -4.14
N TYR A 579 -26.71 -28.93 -4.89
CA TYR A 579 -26.54 -30.35 -4.57
C TYR A 579 -25.64 -30.50 -3.35
N MET A 580 -25.89 -31.51 -2.51
CA MET A 580 -25.06 -31.77 -1.33
C MET A 580 -23.56 -31.90 -1.67
N ILE A 581 -23.29 -32.60 -2.76
CA ILE A 581 -21.97 -32.68 -3.41
C ILE A 581 -22.19 -32.30 -4.87
N PRO A 582 -21.90 -31.07 -5.26
CA PRO A 582 -22.16 -30.52 -6.60
C PRO A 582 -21.56 -31.35 -7.73
N GLU A 583 -20.41 -31.99 -7.49
CA GLU A 583 -19.69 -32.83 -8.44
C GLU A 583 -20.53 -34.04 -8.91
N MET A 584 -21.51 -34.49 -8.14
CA MET A 584 -22.43 -35.58 -8.55
C MET A 584 -23.43 -35.13 -9.62
N ALA A 585 -23.63 -33.83 -9.80
CA ALA A 585 -24.57 -33.27 -10.76
C ALA A 585 -23.90 -32.65 -12.00
N TYR A 586 -22.59 -32.62 -12.08
CA TYR A 586 -21.84 -31.93 -13.14
C TYR A 586 -22.25 -32.43 -14.55
N ASP A 587 -22.28 -33.74 -14.79
CA ASP A 587 -22.68 -34.28 -16.09
C ASP A 587 -24.13 -33.91 -16.45
N LYS A 588 -25.05 -34.04 -15.47
CA LYS A 588 -26.47 -33.73 -15.63
C LYS A 588 -26.72 -32.27 -15.97
N LEU A 589 -25.90 -31.35 -15.39
CA LEU A 589 -26.08 -29.91 -15.50
C LEU A 589 -25.13 -29.28 -16.52
N ASN A 590 -24.44 -30.11 -17.36
CA ASN A 590 -23.50 -29.65 -18.37
C ASN A 590 -22.34 -28.76 -17.83
N VAL A 591 -21.85 -29.06 -16.64
CA VAL A 591 -20.66 -28.46 -16.09
C VAL A 591 -19.44 -29.09 -16.74
N LYS A 592 -18.58 -28.31 -17.36
CA LYS A 592 -17.36 -28.81 -18.01
C LYS A 592 -16.19 -28.78 -17.02
N THR A 593 -15.39 -29.83 -17.03
CA THR A 593 -14.24 -29.98 -16.15
C THR A 593 -12.96 -30.24 -16.94
N LYS A 594 -11.84 -29.70 -16.48
CA LYS A 594 -10.53 -29.90 -17.06
C LYS A 594 -9.49 -29.95 -15.95
N LEU A 595 -8.62 -30.96 -15.96
CA LEU A 595 -7.47 -31.01 -15.07
C LEU A 595 -6.47 -29.94 -15.53
N ALA A 596 -6.33 -28.90 -14.73
CA ALA A 596 -5.47 -27.74 -15.03
C ALA A 596 -4.02 -27.95 -14.56
N GLY A 597 -3.82 -28.73 -13.47
CA GLY A 597 -2.49 -28.90 -12.92
C GLY A 597 -2.48 -29.56 -11.56
N SER A 598 -1.34 -29.47 -10.90
CA SER A 598 -1.17 -29.79 -9.49
C SER A 598 -0.52 -28.58 -8.80
N LYS A 599 -1.05 -28.19 -7.64
CA LYS A 599 -0.54 -27.06 -6.84
C LYS A 599 -0.41 -27.44 -5.37
N MET A 600 0.44 -26.72 -4.65
CA MET A 600 0.47 -26.82 -3.19
C MET A 600 -0.69 -26.02 -2.60
N VAL A 601 -1.46 -26.63 -1.71
CA VAL A 601 -2.52 -25.98 -0.94
C VAL A 601 -2.34 -26.34 0.52
N ASN A 602 -2.14 -25.35 1.38
CA ASN A 602 -1.91 -25.56 2.82
C ASN A 602 -0.82 -26.60 3.15
N GLY A 603 0.27 -26.61 2.35
CA GLY A 603 1.43 -27.51 2.54
C GLY A 603 1.27 -28.93 1.99
N SER A 604 0.15 -29.25 1.32
CA SER A 604 -0.09 -30.53 0.64
C SER A 604 -0.28 -30.37 -0.86
N SER A 605 0.09 -31.38 -1.66
CA SER A 605 -0.18 -31.36 -3.10
C SER A 605 -1.67 -31.57 -3.37
N ALA A 606 -2.26 -30.76 -4.21
CA ALA A 606 -3.65 -30.85 -4.65
C ALA A 606 -3.75 -30.78 -6.18
N TYR A 607 -4.64 -31.59 -6.77
CA TYR A 607 -5.00 -31.48 -8.17
C TYR A 607 -5.93 -30.27 -8.36
N GLU A 608 -5.63 -29.42 -9.32
CA GLU A 608 -6.46 -28.29 -9.75
C GLU A 608 -7.38 -28.76 -10.89
N VAL A 609 -8.68 -28.73 -10.66
CA VAL A 609 -9.70 -28.94 -11.68
C VAL A 609 -10.41 -27.63 -11.98
N GLU A 610 -10.22 -27.16 -13.19
CA GLU A 610 -10.96 -26.01 -13.73
C GLU A 610 -12.39 -26.48 -14.06
N THR A 611 -13.37 -25.79 -13.53
CA THR A 611 -14.80 -26.14 -13.63
C THR A 611 -15.56 -24.97 -14.25
N THR A 612 -16.11 -25.16 -15.45
CA THR A 612 -16.90 -24.13 -16.15
C THR A 612 -18.39 -24.42 -15.96
N TYR A 613 -19.07 -23.49 -15.31
CA TYR A 613 -20.50 -23.52 -14.99
C TYR A 613 -21.37 -23.14 -16.19
N PRO A 614 -22.69 -23.43 -16.18
CA PRO A 614 -23.59 -23.10 -17.27
C PRO A 614 -23.69 -21.62 -17.65
N SER A 615 -23.41 -20.71 -16.72
CA SER A 615 -23.30 -19.24 -16.97
C SER A 615 -22.04 -18.86 -17.71
N GLY A 616 -21.05 -19.75 -17.81
CA GLY A 616 -19.69 -19.45 -18.24
C GLY A 616 -18.75 -19.06 -17.10
N LYS A 617 -19.23 -19.03 -15.85
CA LYS A 617 -18.39 -18.81 -14.66
C LYS A 617 -17.37 -19.94 -14.55
N VAL A 618 -16.10 -19.59 -14.32
CA VAL A 618 -15.02 -20.57 -14.10
C VAL A 618 -14.64 -20.57 -12.63
N LYS A 619 -14.56 -21.77 -12.04
CA LYS A 619 -13.98 -22.00 -10.71
C LYS A 619 -12.77 -22.92 -10.83
N SER A 620 -11.70 -22.64 -10.10
CA SER A 620 -10.64 -23.62 -9.82
C SER A 620 -10.96 -24.34 -8.53
N VAL A 621 -11.09 -25.68 -8.59
CA VAL A 621 -11.38 -26.54 -7.44
C VAL A 621 -10.17 -27.44 -7.19
N PHE A 622 -9.71 -27.47 -5.95
CA PHE A 622 -8.49 -28.18 -5.55
C PHE A 622 -8.82 -29.38 -4.68
N TYR A 623 -8.30 -30.53 -5.08
CA TYR A 623 -8.51 -31.81 -4.40
C TYR A 623 -7.16 -32.36 -3.94
N ASP A 624 -7.00 -32.58 -2.63
CA ASP A 624 -5.77 -33.11 -2.04
C ASP A 624 -5.43 -34.50 -2.65
N VAL A 625 -4.20 -34.62 -3.12
CA VAL A 625 -3.72 -35.80 -3.84
C VAL A 625 -3.80 -37.06 -2.97
N THR A 626 -3.53 -36.94 -1.67
CA THR A 626 -3.45 -38.07 -0.75
C THR A 626 -4.82 -38.51 -0.24
N SER A 627 -5.63 -37.57 0.24
CA SER A 627 -6.94 -37.85 0.84
C SER A 627 -8.08 -37.88 -0.18
N GLY A 628 -7.89 -37.28 -1.35
CA GLY A 628 -8.93 -37.05 -2.35
C GLY A 628 -9.97 -36.01 -1.96
N LEU A 629 -9.87 -35.39 -0.80
CA LEU A 629 -10.84 -34.41 -0.30
C LEU A 629 -10.66 -33.06 -0.97
N LYS A 630 -11.75 -32.30 -1.14
CA LYS A 630 -11.71 -30.90 -1.59
C LYS A 630 -11.10 -30.05 -0.49
N VAL A 631 -10.07 -29.29 -0.82
CA VAL A 631 -9.35 -28.45 0.15
C VAL A 631 -9.48 -26.95 -0.13
N LYS A 632 -9.81 -26.58 -1.38
CA LYS A 632 -9.96 -25.18 -1.77
C LYS A 632 -10.81 -25.06 -3.02
N GLU A 633 -11.51 -23.95 -3.16
CA GLU A 633 -12.06 -23.49 -4.44
C GLU A 633 -11.83 -21.98 -4.57
N SER A 634 -11.69 -21.51 -5.80
CA SER A 634 -11.51 -20.09 -6.08
C SER A 634 -12.18 -19.70 -7.39
N SER A 635 -12.67 -18.45 -7.44
CA SER A 635 -13.24 -17.85 -8.65
C SER A 635 -13.00 -16.33 -8.65
N VAL A 636 -13.10 -15.74 -9.84
CA VAL A 636 -13.07 -14.29 -10.00
C VAL A 636 -14.47 -13.81 -10.33
N GLU A 637 -15.00 -12.87 -9.57
CA GLU A 637 -16.27 -12.20 -9.86
C GLU A 637 -16.06 -10.75 -10.27
N LYS A 638 -16.80 -10.31 -11.29
CA LYS A 638 -16.81 -8.90 -11.71
C LYS A 638 -17.77 -8.11 -10.84
N SER A 639 -17.29 -7.05 -10.22
CA SER A 639 -18.09 -6.10 -9.47
C SER A 639 -17.99 -4.70 -10.10
N PRO A 640 -18.86 -3.74 -9.75
CA PRO A 640 -18.76 -2.35 -10.21
C PRO A 640 -17.43 -1.68 -9.82
N GLN A 641 -16.75 -2.19 -8.77
CA GLN A 641 -15.46 -1.69 -8.28
C GLN A 641 -14.26 -2.46 -8.88
N GLY A 642 -14.49 -3.41 -9.79
CA GLY A 642 -13.45 -4.24 -10.41
C GLY A 642 -13.61 -5.74 -10.16
N GLU A 643 -12.59 -6.51 -10.51
CA GLU A 643 -12.58 -7.95 -10.30
C GLU A 643 -12.25 -8.29 -8.85
N VAL A 644 -13.04 -9.19 -8.25
CA VAL A 644 -12.90 -9.65 -6.88
C VAL A 644 -12.62 -11.14 -6.87
N ASN A 645 -11.50 -11.53 -6.25
CA ASN A 645 -11.20 -12.94 -6.00
C ASN A 645 -12.03 -13.44 -4.83
N ILE A 646 -12.73 -14.56 -5.05
CA ILE A 646 -13.45 -15.32 -4.02
C ILE A 646 -12.68 -16.61 -3.81
N VAL A 647 -12.29 -16.88 -2.58
CA VAL A 647 -11.60 -18.12 -2.20
C VAL A 647 -12.35 -18.76 -1.03
N GLN A 648 -12.53 -20.07 -1.09
CA GLN A 648 -13.08 -20.87 -0.01
C GLN A 648 -12.14 -22.05 0.25
N GLU A 649 -11.70 -22.22 1.49
CA GLU A 649 -10.86 -23.35 1.93
C GLU A 649 -11.63 -24.25 2.88
N TYR A 650 -11.38 -25.54 2.82
CA TYR A 650 -12.06 -26.59 3.58
C TYR A 650 -11.05 -27.42 4.36
N SER A 651 -11.31 -27.63 5.64
CA SER A 651 -10.43 -28.45 6.49
C SER A 651 -11.20 -29.08 7.65
N ASP A 652 -10.50 -29.83 8.50
CA ASP A 652 -11.08 -30.55 9.65
C ASP A 652 -12.29 -31.43 9.25
N TYR A 653 -12.11 -32.25 8.23
CA TYR A 653 -13.14 -33.17 7.77
C TYR A 653 -13.43 -34.25 8.81
N LYS A 654 -14.71 -34.40 9.20
CA LYS A 654 -15.16 -35.41 10.14
C LYS A 654 -16.28 -36.23 9.55
N LYS A 655 -16.33 -37.51 9.91
CA LYS A 655 -17.36 -38.45 9.42
C LYS A 655 -18.65 -38.27 10.21
N VAL A 656 -19.74 -37.91 9.51
CA VAL A 656 -21.08 -37.79 10.05
C VAL A 656 -22.02 -38.62 9.17
N ASN A 657 -22.70 -39.60 9.74
CA ASN A 657 -23.59 -40.56 9.02
C ASN A 657 -22.97 -41.12 7.72
N ASN A 658 -21.72 -41.58 7.81
CA ASN A 658 -20.93 -42.11 6.71
C ASN A 658 -20.54 -41.13 5.58
N VAL A 659 -20.74 -39.84 5.75
CA VAL A 659 -20.30 -38.78 4.84
C VAL A 659 -19.27 -37.92 5.54
N MET A 660 -18.18 -37.53 4.85
CA MET A 660 -17.17 -36.60 5.35
C MET A 660 -17.64 -35.16 5.15
N ILE A 661 -17.68 -34.37 6.23
CA ILE A 661 -18.14 -32.98 6.24
C ILE A 661 -17.01 -32.12 6.78
N PRO A 662 -16.64 -31.01 6.07
CA PRO A 662 -15.65 -30.09 6.59
C PRO A 662 -16.19 -29.29 7.80
N HIS A 663 -15.45 -29.29 8.90
CA HIS A 663 -15.83 -28.57 10.13
C HIS A 663 -15.19 -27.17 10.20
N THR A 664 -14.28 -26.87 9.29
CA THR A 664 -13.70 -25.52 9.16
C THR A 664 -13.80 -25.07 7.71
N MET A 665 -14.38 -23.90 7.51
CA MET A 665 -14.46 -23.23 6.22
C MET A 665 -13.86 -21.84 6.36
N LYS A 666 -12.80 -21.54 5.61
CA LYS A 666 -12.20 -20.20 5.56
C LYS A 666 -12.53 -19.55 4.24
N GLY A 667 -13.29 -18.48 4.28
CA GLY A 667 -13.71 -17.71 3.11
C GLY A 667 -12.96 -16.39 2.99
N SER A 668 -12.69 -15.96 1.76
CA SER A 668 -12.28 -14.57 1.51
C SER A 668 -12.96 -14.02 0.25
N GLN A 669 -13.38 -12.76 0.32
CA GLN A 669 -13.92 -12.01 -0.79
C GLN A 669 -13.17 -10.68 -0.86
N GLY A 670 -12.20 -10.57 -1.76
CA GLY A 670 -11.25 -9.47 -1.74
C GLY A 670 -10.51 -9.40 -0.40
N PRO A 671 -10.52 -8.24 0.29
CA PRO A 671 -9.84 -8.07 1.57
C PRO A 671 -10.59 -8.65 2.76
N GLN A 672 -11.88 -8.99 2.62
CA GLN A 672 -12.69 -9.53 3.71
C GLN A 672 -12.41 -11.02 3.89
N LYS A 673 -12.15 -11.43 5.13
CA LYS A 673 -11.93 -12.82 5.53
C LYS A 673 -12.96 -13.24 6.56
N MET A 674 -13.44 -14.49 6.44
CA MET A 674 -14.40 -15.09 7.35
C MET A 674 -14.01 -16.55 7.59
N ASP A 675 -13.75 -16.90 8.84
CA ASP A 675 -13.40 -18.25 9.27
C ASP A 675 -14.58 -18.86 10.01
N PHE A 676 -15.31 -19.75 9.36
CA PHE A 676 -16.47 -20.43 9.92
C PHE A 676 -16.07 -21.78 10.51
N LYS A 677 -16.58 -22.08 11.70
CA LYS A 677 -16.50 -23.39 12.35
C LYS A 677 -17.87 -24.01 12.44
N LEU A 678 -18.00 -25.28 12.03
CA LEU A 678 -19.23 -26.06 12.17
C LEU A 678 -19.37 -26.51 13.61
N GLU A 679 -20.34 -25.93 14.33
CA GLU A 679 -20.64 -26.25 15.72
C GLU A 679 -21.64 -27.41 15.84
N LYS A 680 -22.61 -27.47 14.92
CA LYS A 680 -23.63 -28.47 14.95
C LYS A 680 -24.00 -28.90 13.54
N VAL A 681 -24.18 -30.23 13.34
CA VAL A 681 -24.73 -30.80 12.10
C VAL A 681 -25.73 -31.87 12.40
N GLU A 682 -26.88 -31.80 11.74
CA GLU A 682 -27.98 -32.79 11.83
C GLU A 682 -28.27 -33.33 10.45
N ILE A 683 -28.27 -34.68 10.31
CA ILE A 683 -28.52 -35.36 9.05
C ILE A 683 -29.79 -36.22 9.17
N ASN A 684 -30.61 -36.23 8.12
CA ASN A 684 -31.86 -37.01 8.01
C ASN A 684 -32.87 -36.69 9.14
N LYS A 685 -32.88 -35.46 9.65
CA LYS A 685 -33.93 -34.93 10.48
C LYS A 685 -35.01 -34.27 9.63
N THR A 686 -36.26 -34.34 10.07
CA THR A 686 -37.37 -33.69 9.37
C THR A 686 -37.16 -32.20 9.27
N LEU A 687 -37.17 -31.62 8.09
CA LEU A 687 -37.18 -30.18 7.80
C LEU A 687 -38.57 -29.83 7.26
N SER A 688 -39.08 -28.63 7.64
CA SER A 688 -40.33 -28.13 7.04
C SER A 688 -40.10 -27.72 5.58
N ASP A 689 -41.00 -28.09 4.70
CA ASP A 689 -40.96 -27.63 3.31
C ASP A 689 -41.09 -26.10 3.17
N ASP A 690 -41.65 -25.43 4.18
CA ASP A 690 -41.76 -23.94 4.22
C ASP A 690 -40.41 -23.27 4.24
N LEU A 691 -39.34 -23.91 4.71
CA LEU A 691 -37.98 -23.40 4.68
C LEU A 691 -37.49 -23.08 3.26
N PHE A 692 -38.00 -23.75 2.25
CA PHE A 692 -37.56 -23.67 0.86
C PHE A 692 -38.56 -22.94 -0.04
N LYS A 693 -39.60 -22.30 0.52
CA LYS A 693 -40.56 -21.52 -0.26
C LYS A 693 -39.98 -20.16 -0.64
N ILE A 694 -40.18 -19.77 -1.90
CA ILE A 694 -39.72 -18.52 -2.49
C ILE A 694 -40.80 -17.45 -2.45
#